data_991359c0d0ad6886cf993d6d02e16a5a
#
_entry.id   991359c0d0ad6886cf993d6d02e16a5a
#
_cell.length_a   1.000
_cell.length_b   1.000
_cell.length_c   1.000
_cell.angle_alpha   90.00
_cell.angle_beta   90.00
_cell.angle_gamma   90.00
#
_symmetry.space_group_name_H-M   'P 1'
#
loop_
_entity.id
_entity.type
_entity.pdbx_description
1 polymer ?
#
loop_
_entity_poly.entity_id
_entity_poly.type
_entity_poly.pdbx_seq_one_letter_code
_entity_poly.pdbx_strand_id
1 'polypeptide(L)'
;MKKYSSLLIAASVTFALGGCASTTNEPSNQTTSTSLPAATVQQTVTPAVAPQNSVQQGEITLKQIMSDPQWIGALPEAMGWSVNGDKIVFEKERQDSALTDVYIAEPSDPANAVKAPLSDLHKYRFDERVVRDDGVIAYSFEDSVYVQFTNGETVRIARGGNALSTLSFMTDGRLMALSGNKFIAIDLSNGTREELLSWEFSDEPKAVEPPKDYIAEQQQSLVEYIKLQRKNRQEKDDAHKALAKENSSVAPTPFYFDKSHRLAGISVSPAGNFAVVATTESKPARDDSDIMPHYIQEDSRIAAKPVRQRVADAESVNHVLWLLNLKTGEKSELKYFNLPGYNDDVLADVKAENAKAKGETYEVNRLPRDITLLQSWYWTKPSIRWHKNGNAVAVMLEAWDNKDRWIATVDLENKTLENQHRLHDDAWVNYRFNAFDWLNDSETLYYQSEHTGYSHLYVQKPGEKSVALTSGRFMHPGLYEVYRADLSDNTIDTMTDLNGMTDYSLSPDGKNLLLSHSKVNQPQELYIKPANETTAAKQITQSTSADFNALPWAVPNIVAIESSHTDAPIYARVYLPENYDKSAPNKAVVFNHGAGYLQNAHMGWSGYFREYMFHSMLVQQGYVVLDMDYRASAGYGRDWRTAIYRQMGTPEVQDLRDGVNWLVENANVDRERIGTYGGSYGGFLTFMSMFTAPDLFAAGAALRPVTDWAHYNTPYTANILNTPDIDPIAFERSSPIYFADGLEKPLLINAPMVDDNVFFHD
;
A
#
# COMPACT_ATOMS: atom_id res chain seq x y z
N MET A 1 -25.11 -13.73 -2.35
CA MET A 1 -24.84 -12.42 -1.71
C MET A 1 -23.59 -11.89 -2.37
N LYS A 2 -23.73 -10.94 -3.27
CA LYS A 2 -22.61 -10.40 -4.06
C LYS A 2 -21.84 -9.39 -3.21
N LYS A 3 -20.54 -9.63 -3.05
CA LYS A 3 -19.59 -8.66 -2.44
C LYS A 3 -19.33 -7.58 -3.49
N TYR A 4 -19.66 -6.36 -3.18
CA TYR A 4 -19.17 -5.20 -3.91
C TYR A 4 -17.76 -4.90 -3.42
N SER A 5 -16.78 -5.05 -4.29
CA SER A 5 -15.42 -4.59 -4.07
C SER A 5 -15.33 -3.14 -4.51
N SER A 6 -15.13 -2.26 -3.57
CA SER A 6 -14.78 -0.86 -3.85
C SER A 6 -13.38 -0.81 -4.47
N LEU A 7 -13.28 -0.36 -5.71
CA LEU A 7 -12.01 -0.14 -6.40
C LEU A 7 -11.35 1.10 -5.81
N LEU A 8 -10.26 0.91 -5.08
CA LEU A 8 -9.29 1.95 -4.75
C LEU A 8 -8.14 1.82 -5.73
N ILE A 9 -7.95 2.83 -6.56
CA ILE A 9 -6.83 2.94 -7.51
C ILE A 9 -5.54 3.10 -6.70
N ALA A 10 -4.69 2.09 -6.72
CA ALA A 10 -3.33 2.15 -6.18
C ALA A 10 -2.34 2.25 -7.34
N ALA A 11 -1.61 3.34 -7.39
CA ALA A 11 -0.46 3.50 -8.30
C ALA A 11 0.65 2.52 -7.87
N SER A 12 0.91 1.52 -8.70
CA SER A 12 1.96 0.51 -8.47
C SER A 12 3.24 0.95 -9.16
N VAL A 13 4.28 1.24 -8.42
CA VAL A 13 5.64 1.42 -8.94
C VAL A 13 6.31 0.04 -8.99
N THR A 14 6.47 -0.51 -10.19
CA THR A 14 7.17 -1.79 -10.39
C THR A 14 8.51 -1.53 -11.08
N PHE A 15 9.61 -1.92 -10.44
CA PHE A 15 10.94 -1.85 -11.02
C PHE A 15 11.38 -3.23 -11.55
N ALA A 16 11.91 -3.26 -12.77
CA ALA A 16 12.56 -4.44 -13.33
C ALA A 16 14.08 -4.29 -13.26
N LEU A 17 14.77 -5.25 -12.69
CA LEU A 17 16.22 -5.29 -12.52
C LEU A 17 16.83 -6.41 -13.39
N GLY A 18 17.72 -6.06 -14.29
CA GLY A 18 18.61 -7.02 -14.97
C GLY A 18 20.06 -6.76 -14.56
N GLY A 19 20.76 -7.76 -14.06
CA GLY A 19 22.02 -7.62 -13.37
C GLY A 19 23.26 -7.81 -14.22
N CYS A 20 24.40 -7.38 -13.76
CA CYS A 20 25.66 -8.12 -13.68
C CYS A 20 26.80 -7.33 -13.00
N ALA A 21 27.78 -8.07 -12.48
CA ALA A 21 28.66 -7.84 -11.37
C ALA A 21 30.02 -7.17 -11.64
N SER A 22 30.55 -6.62 -10.54
CA SER A 22 31.93 -6.59 -9.99
C SER A 22 32.99 -5.65 -10.58
N THR A 23 33.64 -4.82 -9.77
CA THR A 23 34.86 -5.06 -9.01
C THR A 23 35.31 -3.82 -8.21
N THR A 24 35.93 -4.09 -7.10
CA THR A 24 36.52 -3.29 -6.04
C THR A 24 37.43 -2.12 -6.44
N ASN A 25 37.33 -0.98 -5.67
CA ASN A 25 38.51 -0.35 -4.99
C ASN A 25 38.03 0.79 -4.09
N GLU A 26 38.42 0.70 -2.81
CA GLU A 26 38.41 1.85 -1.88
C GLU A 26 39.53 2.85 -2.23
N PRO A 27 39.35 4.15 -1.89
CA PRO A 27 40.05 4.62 -0.70
C PRO A 27 39.36 5.74 0.13
N SER A 28 39.61 5.61 1.43
CA SER A 28 39.87 6.62 2.48
C SER A 28 39.13 7.96 2.54
N ASN A 29 38.52 8.13 3.73
CA ASN A 29 38.13 9.35 4.42
C ASN A 29 38.94 10.62 4.10
N GLN A 30 38.19 11.68 3.75
CA GLN A 30 38.43 13.00 4.36
C GLN A 30 37.13 13.82 4.35
N THR A 31 36.66 14.16 5.54
CA THR A 31 35.63 15.16 5.80
C THR A 31 36.09 16.54 5.37
N THR A 32 35.40 17.11 4.38
CA THR A 32 35.33 18.56 4.22
C THR A 32 33.88 18.93 3.86
N SER A 33 33.25 19.60 4.81
CA SER A 33 31.99 20.29 4.62
C SER A 33 32.19 21.41 3.58
N THR A 34 31.68 21.21 2.37
CA THR A 34 31.45 22.29 1.41
C THR A 34 29.98 22.42 1.19
N SER A 35 29.43 23.49 1.77
CA SER A 35 28.11 24.02 1.43
C SER A 35 28.07 24.29 -0.07
N LEU A 36 27.25 23.52 -0.81
CA LEU A 36 26.90 23.85 -2.18
C LEU A 36 25.89 24.98 -2.17
N PRO A 37 26.03 25.99 -3.04
CA PRO A 37 25.13 27.12 -3.09
C PRO A 37 23.74 26.66 -3.52
N ALA A 38 22.72 27.21 -2.86
CA ALA A 38 21.33 27.09 -3.29
C ALA A 38 21.22 27.51 -4.75
N ALA A 39 20.90 26.57 -5.62
CA ALA A 39 20.57 26.87 -6.99
C ALA A 39 19.23 27.61 -6.99
N THR A 40 19.28 28.93 -7.08
CA THR A 40 18.16 29.78 -7.38
C THR A 40 17.74 29.50 -8.83
N VAL A 41 16.87 28.52 -9.03
CA VAL A 41 16.22 28.34 -10.32
C VAL A 41 15.05 29.33 -10.37
N GLN A 42 15.35 30.57 -10.66
CA GLN A 42 14.39 31.47 -11.26
C GLN A 42 14.27 31.11 -12.74
N GLN A 43 13.55 30.05 -13.06
CA GLN A 43 12.95 29.96 -14.38
C GLN A 43 11.71 30.85 -14.40
N THR A 44 11.90 32.09 -14.82
CA THR A 44 10.82 32.89 -15.39
C THR A 44 10.37 32.19 -16.67
N VAL A 45 9.40 31.30 -16.56
CA VAL A 45 8.65 30.83 -17.71
C VAL A 45 7.82 32.01 -18.18
N THR A 46 8.28 32.68 -19.21
CA THR A 46 7.49 33.66 -19.96
C THR A 46 6.27 32.90 -20.51
N PRO A 47 5.03 33.29 -20.18
CA PRO A 47 3.86 32.63 -20.73
C PRO A 47 3.91 32.79 -22.25
N ALA A 48 3.89 31.67 -23.00
CA ALA A 48 3.65 31.68 -24.40
C ALA A 48 2.26 32.29 -24.64
N VAL A 49 2.22 33.47 -25.21
CA VAL A 49 0.98 34.12 -25.66
C VAL A 49 0.37 33.24 -26.73
N ALA A 50 -0.66 32.48 -26.35
CA ALA A 50 -1.50 31.78 -27.33
C ALA A 50 -2.30 32.82 -28.13
N PRO A 51 -2.56 32.56 -29.45
CA PRO A 51 -3.31 33.49 -30.28
C PRO A 51 -4.74 33.63 -29.71
N GLN A 52 -5.14 34.85 -29.42
CA GLN A 52 -6.50 35.23 -29.04
C GLN A 52 -7.46 34.96 -30.20
N ASN A 53 -8.09 33.78 -30.17
CA ASN A 53 -9.41 33.61 -30.74
C ASN A 53 -10.38 33.67 -29.56
N SER A 54 -11.22 34.68 -29.50
CA SER A 54 -12.30 34.84 -28.55
C SER A 54 -13.38 33.77 -28.80
N VAL A 55 -13.10 32.54 -28.43
CA VAL A 55 -14.11 31.51 -28.20
C VAL A 55 -14.73 31.86 -26.87
N GLN A 56 -16.06 32.00 -26.81
CA GLN A 56 -16.80 32.18 -25.58
C GLN A 56 -16.45 30.96 -24.68
N GLN A 57 -15.61 31.17 -23.67
CA GLN A 57 -15.20 30.10 -22.78
C GLN A 57 -16.41 29.59 -22.00
N GLY A 58 -16.60 28.27 -21.95
CA GLY A 58 -17.68 27.65 -21.18
C GLY A 58 -17.60 28.00 -19.70
N GLU A 59 -18.74 28.11 -19.04
CA GLU A 59 -18.80 28.33 -17.58
C GLU A 59 -18.69 27.00 -16.84
N ILE A 60 -17.73 26.91 -15.90
CA ILE A 60 -17.60 25.75 -15.01
C ILE A 60 -18.61 25.90 -13.88
N THR A 61 -19.54 24.95 -13.72
CA THR A 61 -20.58 25.01 -12.69
C THR A 61 -20.45 23.91 -11.67
N LEU A 62 -20.84 24.18 -10.42
CA LEU A 62 -20.84 23.20 -9.34
C LEU A 62 -21.72 21.97 -9.68
N LYS A 63 -22.84 22.19 -10.38
CA LYS A 63 -23.71 21.09 -10.83
C LYS A 63 -22.98 20.13 -11.75
N GLN A 64 -22.18 20.63 -12.68
CA GLN A 64 -21.40 19.81 -13.62
C GLN A 64 -20.26 19.08 -12.90
N ILE A 65 -19.53 19.77 -12.02
CA ILE A 65 -18.46 19.16 -11.19
C ILE A 65 -18.99 17.97 -10.40
N MET A 66 -20.20 18.09 -9.83
CA MET A 66 -20.82 17.08 -8.97
C MET A 66 -21.64 16.03 -9.73
N SER A 67 -21.74 16.14 -11.06
CA SER A 67 -22.40 15.11 -11.87
C SER A 67 -21.59 13.83 -11.98
N ASP A 68 -22.16 12.78 -12.57
CA ASP A 68 -21.47 11.51 -12.82
C ASP A 68 -20.21 11.76 -13.65
N PRO A 69 -19.02 11.26 -13.25
CA PRO A 69 -17.75 11.51 -13.93
C PRO A 69 -17.70 11.04 -15.38
N GLN A 70 -18.59 10.20 -15.83
CA GLN A 70 -18.64 9.74 -17.24
C GLN A 70 -18.72 10.89 -18.26
N TRP A 71 -19.20 12.07 -17.86
CA TRP A 71 -19.17 13.25 -18.73
C TRP A 71 -17.77 13.71 -19.10
N ILE A 72 -16.75 13.39 -18.30
CA ILE A 72 -15.32 13.69 -18.60
C ILE A 72 -14.86 12.90 -19.81
N GLY A 73 -15.36 11.68 -19.97
CA GLY A 73 -15.04 10.72 -21.01
C GLY A 73 -14.80 9.32 -20.46
N ALA A 74 -14.78 8.33 -21.33
CA ALA A 74 -14.46 6.95 -20.94
C ALA A 74 -12.94 6.77 -20.82
N LEU A 75 -12.42 7.10 -19.65
CA LEU A 75 -10.97 7.05 -19.37
C LEU A 75 -10.45 5.60 -19.37
N PRO A 76 -9.20 5.35 -19.79
CA PRO A 76 -8.60 4.02 -19.70
C PRO A 76 -8.22 3.69 -18.25
N GLU A 77 -8.55 2.49 -17.84
CA GLU A 77 -8.25 1.93 -16.52
C GLU A 77 -7.54 0.58 -16.65
N ALA A 78 -6.98 0.08 -15.57
CA ALA A 78 -6.41 -1.27 -15.47
C ALA A 78 -5.51 -1.66 -16.65
N MET A 79 -4.59 -0.79 -17.03
CA MET A 79 -3.66 -1.04 -18.15
C MET A 79 -2.72 -2.21 -17.87
N GLY A 80 -2.46 -3.01 -18.89
CA GLY A 80 -1.56 -4.16 -18.78
C GLY A 80 -1.31 -4.86 -20.10
N TRP A 81 -0.97 -6.12 -20.01
CA TRP A 81 -0.62 -6.99 -21.13
C TRP A 81 -1.48 -8.24 -21.10
N SER A 82 -1.75 -8.81 -22.29
CA SER A 82 -2.32 -10.15 -22.40
C SER A 82 -1.47 -11.20 -21.67
N VAL A 83 -2.03 -12.36 -21.41
CA VAL A 83 -1.30 -13.49 -20.77
C VAL A 83 0.05 -13.75 -21.46
N ASN A 84 0.11 -13.64 -22.80
CA ASN A 84 1.34 -13.84 -23.59
C ASN A 84 2.22 -12.61 -23.66
N GLY A 85 1.71 -11.43 -23.30
CA GLY A 85 2.40 -10.17 -23.48
C GLY A 85 2.40 -9.65 -24.92
N ASP A 86 1.64 -10.26 -25.83
CA ASP A 86 1.58 -9.89 -27.26
C ASP A 86 0.62 -8.74 -27.56
N LYS A 87 -0.34 -8.47 -26.63
CA LYS A 87 -1.31 -7.39 -26.79
C LYS A 87 -1.32 -6.44 -25.59
N ILE A 88 -1.54 -5.18 -25.90
CA ILE A 88 -1.91 -4.15 -24.93
C ILE A 88 -3.33 -4.43 -24.46
N VAL A 89 -3.58 -4.32 -23.18
CA VAL A 89 -4.89 -4.51 -22.54
C VAL A 89 -5.20 -3.31 -21.67
N PHE A 90 -6.42 -2.82 -21.73
CA PHE A 90 -6.94 -1.79 -20.81
C PHE A 90 -8.46 -1.89 -20.69
N GLU A 91 -9.01 -1.31 -19.65
CA GLU A 91 -10.44 -1.29 -19.41
C GLU A 91 -11.01 0.11 -19.62
N LYS A 92 -12.28 0.19 -20.02
CA LYS A 92 -13.05 1.44 -20.08
C LYS A 92 -14.45 1.20 -19.55
N GLU A 93 -14.97 2.14 -18.78
CA GLU A 93 -16.38 2.15 -18.45
C GLU A 93 -17.24 2.25 -19.69
N ARG A 94 -18.34 1.54 -19.70
CA ARG A 94 -19.36 1.63 -20.74
C ARG A 94 -20.25 2.83 -20.46
N GLN A 95 -20.48 3.65 -21.46
CA GLN A 95 -21.36 4.82 -21.31
C GLN A 95 -22.72 4.47 -20.73
N ASP A 96 -23.20 5.27 -19.79
CA ASP A 96 -24.47 5.12 -19.07
C ASP A 96 -24.64 3.75 -18.39
N SER A 97 -23.56 3.15 -17.93
CA SER A 97 -23.55 1.81 -17.36
C SER A 97 -22.46 1.67 -16.30
N ALA A 98 -22.72 0.92 -15.25
CA ALA A 98 -21.71 0.51 -14.25
C ALA A 98 -20.82 -0.65 -14.73
N LEU A 99 -20.88 -1.02 -16.01
CA LEU A 99 -20.07 -2.11 -16.59
C LEU A 99 -18.82 -1.56 -17.23
N THR A 100 -17.72 -2.29 -17.07
CA THR A 100 -16.44 -2.02 -17.70
C THR A 100 -16.20 -3.03 -18.81
N ASP A 101 -15.72 -2.56 -19.96
CA ASP A 101 -15.34 -3.37 -21.11
C ASP A 101 -13.82 -3.42 -21.25
N VAL A 102 -13.31 -4.61 -21.55
CA VAL A 102 -11.87 -4.82 -21.82
C VAL A 102 -11.57 -4.54 -23.28
N TYR A 103 -10.57 -3.74 -23.56
CA TYR A 103 -10.05 -3.41 -24.89
C TYR A 103 -8.67 -4.00 -25.09
N ILE A 104 -8.38 -4.42 -26.32
CA ILE A 104 -7.10 -4.99 -26.72
C ILE A 104 -6.58 -4.29 -27.95
N ALA A 105 -5.26 -4.09 -28.03
CA ALA A 105 -4.59 -3.51 -29.20
C ALA A 105 -3.26 -4.22 -29.49
N GLU A 106 -2.86 -4.22 -30.75
CA GLU A 106 -1.52 -4.66 -31.14
C GLU A 106 -0.49 -3.58 -30.76
N PRO A 107 0.68 -3.92 -30.18
CA PRO A 107 1.74 -2.95 -29.93
C PRO A 107 2.22 -2.22 -31.21
N SER A 108 2.13 -2.86 -32.36
CA SER A 108 2.47 -2.27 -33.68
C SER A 108 1.40 -1.32 -34.21
N ASP A 109 0.13 -1.51 -33.79
CA ASP A 109 -1.01 -0.70 -34.22
C ASP A 109 -1.90 -0.33 -33.02
N PRO A 110 -1.35 0.39 -32.03
CA PRO A 110 -1.97 0.59 -30.72
C PRO A 110 -3.20 1.52 -30.76
N ALA A 111 -3.38 2.32 -31.82
CA ALA A 111 -4.52 3.23 -31.97
C ALA A 111 -5.82 2.50 -32.38
N ASN A 112 -5.73 1.29 -32.92
CA ASN A 112 -6.86 0.49 -33.38
C ASN A 112 -7.28 -0.56 -32.30
N ALA A 113 -7.56 -0.09 -31.08
CA ALA A 113 -8.03 -0.95 -30.02
C ALA A 113 -9.47 -1.45 -30.30
N VAL A 114 -9.68 -2.73 -30.06
CA VAL A 114 -10.99 -3.38 -30.23
C VAL A 114 -11.44 -3.99 -28.90
N LYS A 115 -12.76 -4.09 -28.69
CA LYS A 115 -13.31 -4.75 -27.52
C LYS A 115 -12.95 -6.25 -27.53
N ALA A 116 -12.46 -6.75 -26.41
CA ALA A 116 -12.12 -8.15 -26.25
C ALA A 116 -13.37 -9.04 -26.34
N PRO A 117 -13.31 -10.16 -27.07
CA PRO A 117 -14.39 -11.13 -27.09
C PRO A 117 -14.60 -11.74 -25.70
N LEU A 118 -15.86 -11.85 -25.25
CA LEU A 118 -16.18 -12.47 -23.95
C LEU A 118 -15.66 -13.91 -23.81
N SER A 119 -15.62 -14.66 -24.94
CA SER A 119 -15.10 -16.03 -24.98
C SER A 119 -13.61 -16.13 -24.62
N ASP A 120 -12.85 -15.07 -24.90
CA ASP A 120 -11.40 -15.00 -24.73
C ASP A 120 -10.97 -14.11 -23.57
N LEU A 121 -11.93 -13.59 -22.80
CA LEU A 121 -11.66 -12.61 -21.74
C LEU A 121 -10.60 -13.07 -20.73
N HIS A 122 -10.56 -14.37 -20.46
CA HIS A 122 -9.53 -14.98 -19.58
C HIS A 122 -8.08 -14.75 -20.05
N LYS A 123 -7.85 -14.45 -21.33
CA LYS A 123 -6.51 -14.15 -21.86
C LYS A 123 -6.07 -12.71 -21.60
N TYR A 124 -7.00 -11.84 -21.27
CA TYR A 124 -6.80 -10.39 -21.19
C TYR A 124 -7.05 -9.86 -19.78
N ARG A 125 -7.89 -10.56 -19.00
CA ARG A 125 -8.18 -10.24 -17.61
C ARG A 125 -7.96 -11.52 -16.81
N PHE A 126 -6.99 -11.51 -15.92
CA PHE A 126 -6.62 -12.66 -15.09
C PHE A 126 -6.23 -12.17 -13.69
N ASP A 127 -6.45 -13.03 -12.68
CA ASP A 127 -6.20 -12.67 -11.29
C ASP A 127 -4.74 -12.92 -10.90
N GLU A 128 -4.20 -14.08 -11.32
CA GLU A 128 -2.82 -14.49 -11.07
C GLU A 128 -2.17 -14.98 -12.38
N ARG A 129 -0.87 -14.75 -12.52
CA ARG A 129 -0.07 -15.23 -13.66
C ARG A 129 1.33 -15.57 -13.19
N VAL A 130 1.75 -16.80 -13.46
CA VAL A 130 3.09 -17.30 -13.17
C VAL A 130 3.70 -17.93 -14.42
N VAL A 131 5.02 -17.80 -14.56
CA VAL A 131 5.76 -18.28 -15.73
C VAL A 131 6.85 -19.22 -15.26
N ARG A 132 6.95 -20.38 -15.89
CA ARG A 132 8.03 -21.32 -15.69
C ARG A 132 9.24 -20.95 -16.57
N ASP A 133 10.44 -21.31 -16.17
CA ASP A 133 11.69 -20.93 -16.86
C ASP A 133 11.72 -21.35 -18.36
N ASP A 134 10.98 -22.37 -18.75
CA ASP A 134 10.84 -22.83 -20.15
C ASP A 134 9.74 -22.09 -20.93
N GLY A 135 9.05 -21.14 -20.32
CA GLY A 135 8.02 -20.31 -20.95
C GLY A 135 6.59 -20.85 -20.84
N VAL A 136 6.34 -21.94 -20.10
CA VAL A 136 4.97 -22.37 -19.76
C VAL A 136 4.35 -21.36 -18.80
N ILE A 137 3.11 -20.95 -19.06
CA ILE A 137 2.38 -19.96 -18.28
C ILE A 137 1.19 -20.64 -17.59
N ALA A 138 1.04 -20.45 -16.28
CA ALA A 138 -0.20 -20.76 -15.59
C ALA A 138 -0.85 -19.48 -15.10
N TYR A 139 -2.18 -19.40 -15.20
CA TYR A 139 -2.93 -18.20 -14.82
C TYR A 139 -4.35 -18.56 -14.36
N SER A 140 -4.94 -17.70 -13.53
CA SER A 140 -6.32 -17.86 -13.05
C SER A 140 -7.23 -16.77 -13.63
N PHE A 141 -8.48 -17.15 -13.86
CA PHE A 141 -9.57 -16.27 -14.23
C PHE A 141 -10.86 -16.77 -13.60
N GLU A 142 -11.47 -15.94 -12.78
CA GLU A 142 -12.61 -16.34 -11.95
C GLU A 142 -12.26 -17.62 -11.15
N ASP A 143 -13.09 -18.64 -11.16
CA ASP A 143 -12.85 -19.93 -10.49
C ASP A 143 -12.09 -20.94 -11.38
N SER A 144 -11.43 -20.51 -12.44
CA SER A 144 -10.74 -21.39 -13.38
C SER A 144 -9.25 -21.16 -13.41
N VAL A 145 -8.47 -22.23 -13.59
CA VAL A 145 -7.02 -22.18 -13.83
C VAL A 145 -6.71 -22.73 -15.20
N TYR A 146 -5.89 -22.00 -15.92
CA TYR A 146 -5.44 -22.31 -17.26
C TYR A 146 -3.92 -22.51 -17.27
N VAL A 147 -3.46 -23.37 -18.16
CA VAL A 147 -2.05 -23.55 -18.49
C VAL A 147 -1.87 -23.37 -19.97
N GLN A 148 -0.96 -22.48 -20.35
CA GLN A 148 -0.56 -22.29 -21.72
C GLN A 148 0.84 -22.85 -21.92
N PHE A 149 0.95 -23.80 -22.83
CA PHE A 149 2.20 -24.43 -23.22
C PHE A 149 2.95 -23.62 -24.28
N THR A 150 4.25 -23.89 -24.43
CA THR A 150 5.13 -23.19 -25.38
C THR A 150 4.75 -23.39 -26.86
N ASN A 151 3.98 -24.43 -27.17
CA ASN A 151 3.40 -24.65 -28.51
C ASN A 151 2.15 -23.78 -28.79
N GLY A 152 1.73 -22.93 -27.84
CA GLY A 152 0.56 -22.08 -27.93
C GLY A 152 -0.76 -22.75 -27.49
N GLU A 153 -0.75 -24.05 -27.16
CA GLU A 153 -1.92 -24.74 -26.64
C GLU A 153 -2.27 -24.24 -25.25
N THR A 154 -3.56 -23.94 -25.01
CA THR A 154 -4.08 -23.53 -23.70
C THR A 154 -5.07 -24.57 -23.20
N VAL A 155 -4.80 -25.12 -22.03
CA VAL A 155 -5.64 -26.12 -21.39
C VAL A 155 -6.19 -25.56 -20.07
N ARG A 156 -7.51 -25.69 -19.85
CA ARG A 156 -8.10 -25.39 -18.57
C ARG A 156 -8.01 -26.62 -17.66
N ILE A 157 -7.22 -26.52 -16.59
CA ILE A 157 -6.92 -27.62 -15.65
C ILE A 157 -7.81 -27.65 -14.43
N ALA A 158 -8.53 -26.56 -14.14
CA ALA A 158 -9.52 -26.48 -13.05
C ALA A 158 -10.67 -25.53 -13.41
N ARG A 159 -11.86 -25.80 -12.89
CA ARG A 159 -13.06 -24.98 -13.01
C ARG A 159 -13.99 -25.21 -11.83
N GLY A 160 -14.31 -24.16 -11.08
CA GLY A 160 -15.24 -24.23 -9.95
C GLY A 160 -14.74 -25.14 -8.81
N GLY A 161 -15.62 -25.49 -7.90
CA GLY A 161 -15.25 -26.29 -6.73
C GLY A 161 -14.50 -25.45 -5.69
N ASN A 162 -13.46 -26.04 -5.11
CA ASN A 162 -12.49 -25.25 -4.32
C ASN A 162 -11.60 -24.52 -5.32
N ALA A 163 -11.76 -23.20 -5.41
CA ALA A 163 -10.95 -22.36 -6.26
C ALA A 163 -9.46 -22.59 -5.96
N LEU A 164 -8.66 -22.70 -7.00
CA LEU A 164 -7.20 -22.76 -6.88
C LEU A 164 -6.65 -21.34 -6.92
N SER A 165 -5.81 -21.00 -5.96
CA SER A 165 -5.15 -19.70 -5.85
C SER A 165 -3.68 -19.86 -5.43
N THR A 166 -2.95 -18.77 -5.33
CA THR A 166 -1.54 -18.77 -4.93
C THR A 166 -0.72 -19.71 -5.83
N LEU A 167 -0.85 -19.46 -7.14
CA LEU A 167 -0.17 -20.27 -8.15
C LEU A 167 1.34 -20.07 -8.09
N SER A 168 2.11 -21.14 -8.17
CA SER A 168 3.57 -21.08 -8.36
C SER A 168 4.10 -22.34 -9.03
N PHE A 169 5.18 -22.23 -9.80
CA PHE A 169 5.86 -23.42 -10.32
C PHE A 169 6.87 -23.97 -9.31
N MET A 170 6.86 -25.27 -9.15
CA MET A 170 7.84 -25.99 -8.37
C MET A 170 9.13 -26.22 -9.16
N THR A 171 10.23 -26.47 -8.45
CA THR A 171 11.54 -26.76 -9.08
C THR A 171 11.55 -28.01 -9.97
N ASP A 172 10.62 -28.95 -9.75
CA ASP A 172 10.41 -30.12 -10.58
C ASP A 172 9.45 -29.90 -11.78
N GLY A 173 8.96 -28.67 -11.95
CA GLY A 173 8.10 -28.27 -13.06
C GLY A 173 6.61 -28.47 -12.84
N ARG A 174 6.19 -29.06 -11.71
CA ARG A 174 4.76 -29.14 -11.34
C ARG A 174 4.22 -27.76 -10.98
N LEU A 175 2.90 -27.60 -11.10
CA LEU A 175 2.21 -26.39 -10.65
C LEU A 175 1.70 -26.61 -9.23
N MET A 176 2.15 -25.76 -8.32
CA MET A 176 1.64 -25.71 -6.94
C MET A 176 0.50 -24.71 -6.85
N ALA A 177 -0.55 -25.06 -6.10
CA ALA A 177 -1.70 -24.19 -5.86
C ALA A 177 -2.29 -24.42 -4.46
N LEU A 178 -2.88 -23.36 -3.90
CA LEU A 178 -3.67 -23.42 -2.69
C LEU A 178 -5.10 -23.83 -3.01
N SER A 179 -5.65 -24.81 -2.26
CA SER A 179 -7.01 -25.32 -2.38
C SER A 179 -7.64 -25.48 -0.99
N GLY A 180 -8.40 -24.50 -0.54
CA GLY A 180 -8.96 -24.48 0.82
C GLY A 180 -7.86 -24.39 1.88
N ASN A 181 -7.72 -25.42 2.71
CA ASN A 181 -6.69 -25.49 3.77
C ASN A 181 -5.51 -26.41 3.39
N LYS A 182 -5.19 -26.54 2.11
CA LYS A 182 -4.08 -27.38 1.64
C LYS A 182 -3.40 -26.84 0.39
N PHE A 183 -2.11 -27.10 0.27
CA PHE A 183 -1.36 -26.95 -0.96
C PHE A 183 -1.30 -28.26 -1.71
N ILE A 184 -1.54 -28.19 -3.01
CA ILE A 184 -1.47 -29.33 -3.93
C ILE A 184 -0.42 -29.05 -5.02
N ALA A 185 0.27 -30.11 -5.45
CA ALA A 185 1.09 -30.10 -6.65
C ALA A 185 0.31 -30.77 -7.80
N ILE A 186 0.33 -30.17 -8.98
CA ILE A 186 -0.34 -30.64 -10.17
C ILE A 186 0.72 -30.98 -11.22
N ASP A 187 0.79 -32.24 -11.62
CA ASP A 187 1.61 -32.66 -12.75
C ASP A 187 0.90 -32.27 -14.05
N LEU A 188 1.49 -31.35 -14.80
CA LEU A 188 0.90 -30.86 -16.04
C LEU A 188 0.94 -31.85 -17.21
N SER A 189 1.71 -32.92 -17.10
CA SER A 189 1.82 -33.95 -18.16
C SER A 189 0.65 -34.93 -18.16
N ASN A 190 0.08 -35.20 -16.98
CA ASN A 190 -0.95 -36.23 -16.81
C ASN A 190 -2.15 -35.78 -15.95
N GLY A 191 -2.09 -34.58 -15.34
CA GLY A 191 -3.14 -34.00 -14.50
C GLY A 191 -3.23 -34.59 -13.10
N THR A 192 -2.25 -35.40 -12.67
CA THR A 192 -2.21 -35.96 -11.31
C THR A 192 -2.07 -34.81 -10.29
N ARG A 193 -2.81 -34.92 -9.18
CA ARG A 193 -2.77 -33.97 -8.09
C ARG A 193 -2.31 -34.65 -6.82
N GLU A 194 -1.32 -34.09 -6.18
CA GLU A 194 -0.77 -34.57 -4.91
C GLU A 194 -0.92 -33.51 -3.85
N GLU A 195 -1.35 -33.88 -2.66
CA GLU A 195 -1.36 -33.00 -1.48
C GLU A 195 0.08 -32.89 -0.96
N LEU A 196 0.60 -31.65 -0.90
CA LEU A 196 1.92 -31.35 -0.33
C LEU A 196 1.85 -31.14 1.16
N LEU A 197 0.84 -30.40 1.60
CA LEU A 197 0.59 -30.10 3.00
C LEU A 197 -0.87 -29.67 3.20
N SER A 198 -1.40 -29.99 4.39
CA SER A 198 -2.65 -29.43 4.90
C SER A 198 -2.48 -29.01 6.36
N TRP A 199 -3.39 -28.19 6.87
CA TRP A 199 -3.37 -27.73 8.26
C TRP A 199 -4.75 -27.67 8.87
N GLU A 200 -4.79 -27.81 10.20
CA GLU A 200 -6.00 -27.73 11.00
C GLU A 200 -5.76 -26.92 12.29
N PHE A 201 -6.74 -26.11 12.66
CA PHE A 201 -6.77 -25.42 13.95
C PHE A 201 -7.62 -26.23 14.94
N SER A 202 -7.03 -27.33 15.39
CA SER A 202 -7.68 -28.29 16.29
C SER A 202 -6.63 -29.00 17.15
N ASP A 203 -7.12 -29.65 18.21
CA ASP A 203 -6.24 -30.51 19.00
C ASP A 203 -5.73 -31.67 18.12
N GLU A 204 -4.43 -31.91 18.11
CA GLU A 204 -3.84 -33.06 17.45
C GLU A 204 -4.47 -34.37 18.00
N PRO A 205 -4.78 -35.36 17.13
CA PRO A 205 -5.27 -36.65 17.60
C PRO A 205 -4.38 -37.24 18.68
N LYS A 206 -4.96 -37.50 19.87
CA LYS A 206 -4.16 -37.98 21.00
C LYS A 206 -3.58 -39.32 20.72
N ALA A 207 -2.26 -39.45 20.86
CA ALA A 207 -1.59 -40.71 20.89
C ALA A 207 -2.16 -41.64 21.99
N VAL A 208 -2.02 -42.92 21.84
CA VAL A 208 -2.43 -43.89 22.87
C VAL A 208 -1.47 -43.78 24.04
N GLU A 209 -1.81 -42.90 25.00
CA GLU A 209 -0.98 -42.65 26.19
C GLU A 209 -1.09 -43.79 27.23
N PRO A 210 -0.01 -44.06 28.00
CA PRO A 210 -0.11 -44.91 29.19
C PRO A 210 -1.07 -44.31 30.24
N PRO A 211 -1.69 -45.13 31.07
CA PRO A 211 -2.52 -44.63 32.19
C PRO A 211 -1.68 -43.72 33.08
N LYS A 212 -2.29 -42.61 33.53
CA LYS A 212 -1.59 -41.55 34.30
C LYS A 212 -1.86 -41.62 35.80
N ASP A 213 -2.75 -42.52 36.28
CA ASP A 213 -3.11 -42.65 37.68
C ASP A 213 -3.43 -44.12 38.05
N TYR A 214 -3.46 -44.37 39.36
CA TYR A 214 -3.69 -45.70 39.88
C TYR A 214 -5.04 -46.30 39.43
N ILE A 215 -6.11 -45.49 39.33
CA ILE A 215 -7.44 -46.01 38.93
C ILE A 215 -7.38 -46.44 37.47
N ALA A 216 -6.78 -45.62 36.60
CA ALA A 216 -6.62 -45.92 35.18
C ALA A 216 -5.72 -47.15 34.96
N GLU A 217 -4.65 -47.32 35.75
CA GLU A 217 -3.79 -48.51 35.72
C GLU A 217 -4.56 -49.76 36.16
N GLN A 218 -5.34 -49.69 37.25
CA GLN A 218 -6.18 -50.78 37.71
C GLN A 218 -7.27 -51.14 36.68
N GLN A 219 -7.94 -50.15 36.12
CA GLN A 219 -8.92 -50.36 35.04
C GLN A 219 -8.29 -51.09 33.83
N GLN A 220 -7.10 -50.67 33.43
CA GLN A 220 -6.38 -51.27 32.33
C GLN A 220 -5.91 -52.71 32.66
N SER A 221 -5.54 -53.01 33.89
CA SER A 221 -5.05 -54.32 34.28
C SER A 221 -6.16 -55.33 34.56
N LEU A 222 -7.32 -54.90 35.08
CA LEU A 222 -8.41 -55.73 35.53
C LEU A 222 -9.56 -55.86 34.54
N VAL A 223 -9.75 -54.90 33.63
CA VAL A 223 -10.86 -54.90 32.68
C VAL A 223 -10.35 -55.33 31.30
N GLU A 224 -10.48 -56.59 30.97
CA GLU A 224 -10.00 -57.14 29.68
C GLU A 224 -10.54 -56.37 28.43
N TYR A 225 -11.74 -55.85 28.50
CA TYR A 225 -12.33 -55.00 27.43
C TYR A 225 -11.52 -53.72 27.20
N ILE A 226 -11.15 -53.01 28.25
CA ILE A 226 -10.36 -51.76 28.17
C ILE A 226 -8.97 -52.04 27.64
N LYS A 227 -8.34 -53.12 28.11
CA LYS A 227 -7.05 -53.61 27.64
C LYS A 227 -7.08 -53.95 26.14
N LEU A 228 -8.12 -54.67 25.72
CA LEU A 228 -8.31 -55.00 24.30
C LEU A 228 -8.55 -53.77 23.45
N GLN A 229 -9.42 -52.86 23.87
CA GLN A 229 -9.70 -51.63 23.13
C GLN A 229 -8.44 -50.76 22.99
N ARG A 230 -7.61 -50.69 24.00
CA ARG A 230 -6.35 -49.97 23.95
C ARG A 230 -5.37 -50.62 22.98
N LYS A 231 -5.18 -51.96 23.08
CA LYS A 231 -4.35 -52.71 22.17
C LYS A 231 -4.77 -52.50 20.72
N ASN A 232 -6.08 -52.61 20.44
CA ASN A 232 -6.60 -52.45 19.09
C ASN A 232 -6.39 -51.02 18.56
N ARG A 233 -6.48 -50.01 19.40
CA ARG A 233 -6.19 -48.62 19.00
C ARG A 233 -4.71 -48.44 18.65
N GLN A 234 -3.82 -48.99 19.51
CA GLN A 234 -2.39 -48.93 19.26
C GLN A 234 -1.99 -49.66 17.98
N GLU A 235 -2.50 -50.87 17.78
CA GLU A 235 -2.23 -51.64 16.56
C GLU A 235 -2.72 -50.96 15.28
N LYS A 236 -3.89 -50.26 15.33
CA LYS A 236 -4.41 -49.49 14.21
C LYS A 236 -3.56 -48.25 13.94
N ASP A 237 -3.13 -47.56 14.97
CA ASP A 237 -2.28 -46.39 14.87
C ASP A 237 -0.91 -46.76 14.27
N ASP A 238 -0.28 -47.82 14.81
CA ASP A 238 1.01 -48.33 14.32
C ASP A 238 0.91 -48.80 12.86
N ALA A 239 -0.16 -49.50 12.50
CA ALA A 239 -0.39 -49.95 11.13
C ALA A 239 -0.59 -48.78 10.15
N HIS A 240 -1.34 -47.76 10.57
CA HIS A 240 -1.55 -46.55 9.77
C HIS A 240 -0.25 -45.77 9.58
N LYS A 241 0.53 -45.59 10.64
CA LYS A 241 1.85 -44.94 10.57
C LYS A 241 2.83 -45.70 9.66
N ALA A 242 2.84 -47.02 9.75
CA ALA A 242 3.66 -47.87 8.87
C ALA A 242 3.21 -47.69 7.41
N LEU A 243 1.90 -47.72 7.15
CA LEU A 243 1.34 -47.52 5.81
C LEU A 243 1.71 -46.16 5.24
N ALA A 244 1.51 -45.09 6.02
CA ALA A 244 1.83 -43.73 5.60
C ALA A 244 3.32 -43.53 5.30
N LYS A 245 4.19 -44.25 6.04
CA LYS A 245 5.63 -44.17 5.83
C LYS A 245 6.08 -44.89 4.54
N GLU A 246 5.44 -45.99 4.19
CA GLU A 246 5.90 -46.85 3.11
C GLU A 246 5.09 -46.75 1.82
N ASN A 247 3.93 -46.08 1.88
CA ASN A 247 3.03 -45.97 0.74
C ASN A 247 2.71 -44.51 0.44
N SER A 248 3.28 -44.01 -0.65
CA SER A 248 3.09 -42.61 -1.12
C SER A 248 1.65 -42.27 -1.56
N SER A 249 0.75 -43.29 -1.65
CA SER A 249 -0.67 -43.01 -1.89
C SER A 249 -1.42 -42.47 -0.68
N VAL A 250 -0.82 -42.55 0.51
CA VAL A 250 -1.39 -41.94 1.72
C VAL A 250 -1.01 -40.48 1.78
N ALA A 251 -2.02 -39.59 1.87
CA ALA A 251 -1.81 -38.15 2.00
C ALA A 251 -1.01 -37.82 3.29
N PRO A 252 -0.19 -36.78 3.28
CA PRO A 252 0.53 -36.35 4.47
C PRO A 252 -0.42 -36.03 5.62
N THR A 253 0.01 -36.30 6.86
CA THR A 253 -0.73 -35.91 8.05
C THR A 253 -0.83 -34.38 8.12
N PRO A 254 -2.02 -33.81 8.41
CA PRO A 254 -2.16 -32.37 8.58
C PRO A 254 -1.26 -31.82 9.70
N PHE A 255 -0.79 -30.60 9.54
CA PHE A 255 -0.14 -29.88 10.62
C PHE A 255 -1.21 -29.25 11.53
N TYR A 256 -1.17 -29.59 12.82
CA TYR A 256 -2.11 -29.13 13.82
C TYR A 256 -1.59 -27.88 14.51
N PHE A 257 -2.44 -26.83 14.58
CA PHE A 257 -2.19 -25.62 15.31
C PHE A 257 -3.26 -25.42 16.38
N ASP A 258 -2.95 -24.60 17.39
CA ASP A 258 -3.88 -24.34 18.48
C ASP A 258 -5.24 -23.85 17.94
N LYS A 259 -6.32 -24.44 18.46
CA LYS A 259 -7.70 -24.12 18.07
C LYS A 259 -8.14 -22.70 18.36
N SER A 260 -7.42 -22.01 19.28
CA SER A 260 -7.62 -20.59 19.55
C SER A 260 -6.94 -19.69 18.53
N HIS A 261 -6.15 -20.24 17.60
CA HIS A 261 -5.44 -19.51 16.56
C HIS A 261 -6.15 -19.57 15.20
N ARG A 262 -5.73 -18.70 14.32
CA ARG A 262 -6.07 -18.66 12.89
C ARG A 262 -4.81 -18.45 12.05
N LEU A 263 -4.89 -18.77 10.77
CA LEU A 263 -3.82 -18.51 9.82
C LEU A 263 -3.65 -16.98 9.61
N ALA A 264 -2.42 -16.49 9.75
CA ALA A 264 -2.02 -15.13 9.41
C ALA A 264 -1.24 -15.09 8.07
N GLY A 265 -0.51 -16.14 7.74
CA GLY A 265 0.20 -16.24 6.46
C GLY A 265 0.79 -17.63 6.28
N ILE A 266 0.98 -18.02 5.02
CA ILE A 266 1.62 -19.29 4.66
C ILE A 266 2.29 -19.18 3.30
N SER A 267 3.47 -19.77 3.18
CA SER A 267 4.17 -19.91 1.89
C SER A 267 4.97 -21.18 1.86
N VAL A 268 4.86 -21.92 0.77
CA VAL A 268 5.53 -23.20 0.54
C VAL A 268 6.74 -22.99 -0.37
N SER A 269 7.85 -23.65 -0.04
CA SER A 269 9.06 -23.66 -0.85
C SER A 269 8.79 -24.19 -2.26
N PRO A 270 9.31 -23.57 -3.32
CA PRO A 270 9.27 -24.11 -4.68
C PRO A 270 9.85 -25.53 -4.79
N ALA A 271 10.75 -25.93 -3.90
CA ALA A 271 11.25 -27.29 -3.82
C ALA A 271 10.27 -28.30 -3.16
N GLY A 272 9.16 -27.83 -2.58
CA GLY A 272 8.15 -28.68 -1.95
C GLY A 272 8.63 -29.40 -0.66
N ASN A 273 9.68 -28.91 -0.02
CA ASN A 273 10.29 -29.55 1.14
C ASN A 273 10.07 -28.80 2.46
N PHE A 274 9.77 -27.51 2.41
CA PHE A 274 9.50 -26.67 3.58
C PHE A 274 8.31 -25.75 3.35
N ALA A 275 7.72 -25.28 4.44
CA ALA A 275 6.80 -24.15 4.43
C ALA A 275 7.07 -23.23 5.63
N VAL A 276 6.86 -21.92 5.46
CA VAL A 276 6.80 -20.95 6.55
C VAL A 276 5.35 -20.60 6.78
N VAL A 277 4.90 -20.67 8.03
CA VAL A 277 3.53 -20.40 8.44
C VAL A 277 3.55 -19.38 9.56
N ALA A 278 2.62 -18.44 9.51
CA ALA A 278 2.34 -17.52 10.61
C ALA A 278 0.92 -17.80 11.14
N THR A 279 0.80 -17.93 12.43
CA THR A 279 -0.49 -18.06 13.13
C THR A 279 -0.66 -16.92 14.13
N THR A 280 -1.90 -16.55 14.39
CA THR A 280 -2.23 -15.52 15.39
C THR A 280 -3.45 -15.95 16.18
N GLU A 281 -3.55 -15.49 17.42
CA GLU A 281 -4.70 -15.74 18.26
C GLU A 281 -5.99 -15.21 17.61
N SER A 282 -7.03 -16.03 17.61
CA SER A 282 -8.37 -15.64 17.19
C SER A 282 -9.05 -14.93 18.35
N LYS A 283 -9.01 -13.61 18.36
CA LYS A 283 -9.79 -12.85 19.33
C LYS A 283 -11.23 -12.76 18.84
N PRO A 284 -12.23 -13.02 19.70
CA PRO A 284 -13.61 -12.82 19.33
C PRO A 284 -13.83 -11.36 18.97
N ALA A 285 -14.69 -11.13 17.95
CA ALA A 285 -15.17 -9.79 17.70
C ALA A 285 -15.88 -9.27 18.96
N ARG A 286 -15.73 -7.98 19.24
CA ARG A 286 -16.44 -7.32 20.34
C ARG A 286 -17.96 -7.57 20.20
N ASP A 287 -18.60 -8.07 21.24
CA ASP A 287 -20.05 -8.41 21.21
C ASP A 287 -20.95 -7.19 20.99
N ASP A 288 -20.47 -6.01 21.43
CA ASP A 288 -21.13 -4.72 21.36
C ASP A 288 -20.45 -3.80 20.31
N SER A 289 -20.00 -4.37 19.19
CA SER A 289 -19.38 -3.60 18.12
C SER A 289 -20.26 -2.42 17.72
N ASP A 290 -19.62 -1.27 17.50
CA ASP A 290 -20.28 -0.08 17.00
C ASP A 290 -20.98 -0.39 15.68
N ILE A 291 -22.16 0.16 15.51
CA ILE A 291 -22.93 0.05 14.27
C ILE A 291 -23.17 1.43 13.67
N MET A 292 -23.17 1.49 12.35
CA MET A 292 -23.56 2.68 11.61
C MET A 292 -24.90 2.38 10.87
N PRO A 293 -25.94 3.21 11.09
CA PRO A 293 -27.20 3.05 10.36
C PRO A 293 -27.04 3.60 8.94
N HIS A 294 -27.27 2.74 7.96
CA HIS A 294 -27.38 3.12 6.56
C HIS A 294 -28.84 3.39 6.23
N TYR A 295 -29.19 4.65 6.06
CA TYR A 295 -30.57 5.10 5.83
C TYR A 295 -31.02 4.99 4.37
N ILE A 296 -30.09 4.89 3.42
CA ILE A 296 -30.36 4.82 1.99
C ILE A 296 -30.10 3.41 1.51
N GLN A 297 -31.16 2.62 1.33
CA GLN A 297 -31.14 1.25 0.86
C GLN A 297 -32.16 1.06 -0.26
N GLU A 298 -31.95 0.08 -1.16
CA GLU A 298 -32.85 -0.23 -2.26
C GLU A 298 -34.25 -0.65 -1.79
N ASP A 299 -34.35 -1.32 -0.63
CA ASP A 299 -35.59 -1.76 -0.01
C ASP A 299 -36.24 -0.71 0.88
N SER A 300 -35.73 0.51 0.91
CA SER A 300 -36.19 1.63 1.74
C SER A 300 -36.19 1.35 3.25
N ARG A 301 -35.35 0.43 3.72
CA ARG A 301 -35.20 0.09 5.14
C ARG A 301 -33.86 0.57 5.64
N ILE A 302 -33.71 0.68 6.96
CA ILE A 302 -32.45 1.01 7.60
C ILE A 302 -31.65 -0.28 7.77
N ALA A 303 -30.42 -0.31 7.24
CA ALA A 303 -29.48 -1.39 7.49
C ALA A 303 -28.47 -0.95 8.57
N ALA A 304 -28.31 -1.76 9.62
CA ALA A 304 -27.22 -1.60 10.59
C ALA A 304 -25.97 -2.32 10.07
N LYS A 305 -24.87 -1.60 9.89
CA LYS A 305 -23.58 -2.16 9.48
C LYS A 305 -22.57 -2.06 10.61
N PRO A 306 -21.83 -3.14 10.93
CA PRO A 306 -20.70 -3.05 11.85
C PRO A 306 -19.66 -2.09 11.28
N VAL A 307 -19.12 -1.22 12.13
CA VAL A 307 -18.02 -0.33 11.78
C VAL A 307 -16.69 -0.92 12.21
N ARG A 308 -15.60 -0.38 11.66
CA ARG A 308 -14.25 -0.79 12.00
C ARG A 308 -13.91 -0.47 13.46
N GLN A 309 -12.95 -1.23 13.99
CA GLN A 309 -12.42 -1.01 15.33
C GLN A 309 -11.75 0.37 15.44
N ARG A 310 -12.02 1.07 16.53
CA ARG A 310 -11.37 2.32 16.91
C ARG A 310 -9.98 2.05 17.48
N VAL A 311 -9.08 3.04 17.38
CA VAL A 311 -7.75 2.95 18.01
C VAL A 311 -7.83 2.86 19.53
N ALA A 312 -8.85 3.45 20.14
CA ALA A 312 -9.09 3.35 21.60
C ALA A 312 -9.43 1.92 22.07
N ASP A 313 -9.93 1.08 21.17
CA ASP A 313 -10.27 -0.33 21.46
C ASP A 313 -9.20 -1.30 20.90
N ALA A 314 -8.06 -0.77 20.45
CA ALA A 314 -7.02 -1.58 19.83
C ALA A 314 -6.31 -2.47 20.84
N GLU A 315 -6.24 -3.75 20.52
CA GLU A 315 -5.40 -4.71 21.24
C GLU A 315 -4.21 -5.08 20.36
N SER A 316 -3.06 -5.32 20.99
CA SER A 316 -1.87 -5.77 20.28
C SER A 316 -2.08 -7.13 19.62
N VAL A 317 -1.43 -7.31 18.48
CA VAL A 317 -1.44 -8.56 17.71
C VAL A 317 -0.02 -9.10 17.63
N ASN A 318 0.14 -10.37 17.95
CA ASN A 318 1.40 -11.09 17.77
C ASN A 318 1.21 -12.28 16.82
N HIS A 319 2.15 -12.51 15.93
CA HIS A 319 2.19 -13.70 15.10
C HIS A 319 3.20 -14.71 15.66
N VAL A 320 2.86 -15.98 15.66
CA VAL A 320 3.80 -17.07 15.90
C VAL A 320 4.24 -17.62 14.56
N LEU A 321 5.53 -17.57 14.28
CA LEU A 321 6.10 -18.12 13.06
C LEU A 321 6.52 -19.57 13.24
N TRP A 322 6.25 -20.38 12.24
CA TRP A 322 6.56 -21.80 12.19
C TRP A 322 7.33 -22.15 10.91
N LEU A 323 8.36 -22.97 11.04
CA LEU A 323 8.97 -23.69 9.95
C LEU A 323 8.43 -25.12 9.94
N LEU A 324 7.82 -25.51 8.84
CA LEU A 324 7.33 -26.86 8.61
C LEU A 324 8.29 -27.60 7.69
N ASN A 325 8.76 -28.79 8.08
CA ASN A 325 9.48 -29.70 7.22
C ASN A 325 8.49 -30.71 6.63
N LEU A 326 8.18 -30.58 5.33
CA LEU A 326 7.14 -31.38 4.68
C LEU A 326 7.56 -32.84 4.46
N LYS A 327 8.87 -33.14 4.52
CA LYS A 327 9.38 -34.51 4.39
C LYS A 327 9.31 -35.28 5.71
N THR A 328 9.55 -34.62 6.82
CA THR A 328 9.60 -35.26 8.13
C THR A 328 8.32 -35.08 8.93
N GLY A 329 7.44 -34.13 8.53
CA GLY A 329 6.26 -33.72 9.31
C GLY A 329 6.61 -32.90 10.55
N GLU A 330 7.86 -32.42 10.69
CA GLU A 330 8.29 -31.64 11.84
C GLU A 330 7.80 -30.19 11.75
N LYS A 331 7.29 -29.67 12.86
CA LYS A 331 6.89 -28.27 13.06
C LYS A 331 7.79 -27.63 14.11
N SER A 332 8.48 -26.56 13.75
CA SER A 332 9.41 -25.84 14.63
C SER A 332 9.05 -24.36 14.70
N GLU A 333 8.98 -23.79 15.91
CA GLU A 333 8.72 -22.37 16.07
C GLU A 333 9.98 -21.54 15.78
N LEU A 334 9.83 -20.50 14.96
CA LEU A 334 10.88 -19.52 14.65
C LEU A 334 10.77 -18.36 15.64
N LYS A 335 11.70 -18.31 16.59
CA LYS A 335 11.71 -17.31 17.66
C LYS A 335 12.28 -15.96 17.21
N TYR A 336 11.76 -14.86 17.76
CA TYR A 336 12.16 -13.48 17.45
C TYR A 336 13.36 -12.95 18.27
N PHE A 337 13.86 -13.68 19.24
CA PHE A 337 14.88 -13.18 20.18
C PHE A 337 16.20 -12.77 19.52
N ASN A 338 16.48 -13.24 18.30
CA ASN A 338 17.64 -12.85 17.51
C ASN A 338 17.45 -11.52 16.75
N LEU A 339 16.23 -10.96 16.73
CA LEU A 339 15.99 -9.69 16.06
C LEU A 339 16.51 -8.53 16.92
N PRO A 340 17.38 -7.67 16.37
CA PRO A 340 17.87 -6.51 17.12
C PRO A 340 16.70 -5.58 17.48
N GLY A 341 16.65 -5.16 18.76
CA GLY A 341 15.59 -4.30 19.27
C GLY A 341 14.29 -5.01 19.67
N TYR A 342 14.23 -6.35 19.61
CA TYR A 342 13.03 -7.12 19.98
C TYR A 342 12.55 -6.85 21.41
N ASN A 343 13.47 -6.62 22.35
CA ASN A 343 13.14 -6.32 23.75
C ASN A 343 13.31 -4.82 24.09
N ASP A 344 13.47 -3.92 23.13
CA ASP A 344 13.65 -2.51 23.42
C ASP A 344 12.31 -1.87 23.85
N ASP A 345 12.34 -1.02 24.87
CA ASP A 345 11.21 -0.18 25.25
C ASP A 345 11.23 1.10 24.38
N VAL A 346 10.82 0.95 23.14
CA VAL A 346 10.88 2.03 22.12
C VAL A 346 9.93 3.20 22.39
N LEU A 347 9.01 3.04 23.35
CA LEU A 347 8.08 4.08 23.78
C LEU A 347 8.42 4.62 25.18
N ALA A 348 9.65 4.38 25.68
CA ALA A 348 10.05 4.78 27.03
C ALA A 348 9.89 6.29 27.27
N ASP A 349 10.33 7.14 26.32
CA ASP A 349 10.22 8.59 26.43
C ASP A 349 8.75 9.05 26.41
N VAL A 350 7.91 8.43 25.59
CA VAL A 350 6.47 8.69 25.52
C VAL A 350 5.80 8.35 26.85
N LYS A 351 6.08 7.16 27.40
CA LYS A 351 5.55 6.71 28.70
C LYS A 351 6.05 7.58 29.84
N ALA A 352 7.32 8.02 29.79
CA ALA A 352 7.88 8.92 30.79
C ALA A 352 7.22 10.31 30.78
N GLU A 353 6.94 10.89 29.60
CA GLU A 353 6.20 12.15 29.48
C GLU A 353 4.79 12.03 30.08
N ASN A 354 4.07 10.98 29.72
CA ASN A 354 2.71 10.74 30.23
C ASN A 354 2.67 10.45 31.75
N ALA A 355 3.63 9.69 32.27
CA ALA A 355 3.77 9.46 33.71
C ALA A 355 4.07 10.77 34.45
N LYS A 356 4.99 11.58 33.94
CA LYS A 356 5.33 12.89 34.51
C LYS A 356 4.11 13.84 34.57
N ALA A 357 3.27 13.84 33.55
CA ALA A 357 2.04 14.64 33.55
C ALA A 357 1.07 14.21 34.64
N LYS A 358 1.09 12.93 35.03
CA LYS A 358 0.30 12.38 36.17
C LYS A 358 1.01 12.54 37.52
N GLY A 359 2.23 13.12 37.57
CA GLY A 359 3.05 13.20 38.78
C GLY A 359 3.75 11.90 39.16
N GLU A 360 3.87 10.98 38.22
CA GLU A 360 4.48 9.66 38.38
C GLU A 360 5.87 9.59 37.71
N THR A 361 6.63 8.55 38.00
CA THR A 361 7.91 8.26 37.35
C THR A 361 7.79 6.95 36.58
N TYR A 362 8.22 6.96 35.35
CA TYR A 362 8.30 5.75 34.52
C TYR A 362 9.70 5.12 34.63
N GLU A 363 9.74 3.82 34.86
CA GLU A 363 10.97 3.03 34.78
C GLU A 363 10.99 2.22 33.48
N VAL A 364 12.09 2.31 32.73
CA VAL A 364 12.25 1.60 31.44
C VAL A 364 12.07 0.10 31.67
N ASN A 365 11.17 -0.50 30.92
CA ASN A 365 10.83 -1.91 31.03
C ASN A 365 11.04 -2.62 29.68
N ARG A 366 12.10 -3.42 29.59
CA ARG A 366 12.45 -4.16 28.39
C ARG A 366 11.75 -5.51 28.36
N LEU A 367 10.71 -5.61 27.56
CA LEU A 367 9.90 -6.82 27.38
C LEU A 367 9.89 -7.23 25.90
N PRO A 368 9.65 -8.51 25.60
CA PRO A 368 9.35 -8.96 24.24
C PRO A 368 8.23 -8.11 23.61
N ARG A 369 8.49 -7.60 22.42
CA ARG A 369 7.51 -6.83 21.64
C ARG A 369 6.65 -7.76 20.80
N ASP A 370 5.42 -7.37 20.53
CA ASP A 370 4.55 -8.07 19.60
C ASP A 370 5.03 -7.84 18.16
N ILE A 371 5.25 -8.94 17.45
CA ILE A 371 5.77 -8.96 16.08
C ILE A 371 4.75 -9.60 15.15
N THR A 372 4.55 -9.00 13.99
CA THR A 372 3.71 -9.56 12.93
C THR A 372 4.49 -9.74 11.64
N LEU A 373 4.05 -10.65 10.77
CA LEU A 373 4.36 -10.54 9.35
C LEU A 373 3.84 -9.18 8.88
N LEU A 374 4.61 -8.47 8.08
CA LEU A 374 4.14 -7.22 7.49
C LEU A 374 2.83 -7.47 6.77
N GLN A 375 1.78 -6.81 7.24
CA GLN A 375 0.46 -6.80 6.61
C GLN A 375 0.19 -5.39 6.10
N SER A 376 0.25 -5.22 4.79
CA SER A 376 -0.08 -3.94 4.18
C SER A 376 -1.52 -3.95 3.71
N TRP A 377 -2.31 -2.98 4.14
CA TRP A 377 -3.69 -2.78 3.70
C TRP A 377 -3.81 -2.10 2.33
N TYR A 378 -2.70 -1.56 1.79
CA TYR A 378 -2.66 -0.95 0.45
C TYR A 378 -2.06 -1.86 -0.62
N TRP A 379 -1.22 -2.84 -0.24
CA TRP A 379 -0.55 -3.74 -1.17
C TRP A 379 -0.50 -5.14 -0.61
N THR A 380 -0.93 -6.07 -1.39
CA THR A 380 -0.93 -7.50 -1.07
C THR A 380 0.38 -8.18 -1.46
N LYS A 381 1.55 -7.54 -1.24
CA LYS A 381 2.82 -8.22 -1.50
C LYS A 381 3.06 -9.26 -0.40
N PRO A 382 3.36 -10.52 -0.75
CA PRO A 382 3.67 -11.55 0.22
C PRO A 382 4.87 -11.16 1.08
N SER A 383 4.75 -11.31 2.40
CA SER A 383 5.82 -11.04 3.36
C SER A 383 6.75 -12.22 3.59
N ILE A 384 6.53 -13.35 2.90
CA ILE A 384 7.38 -14.54 2.87
C ILE A 384 7.83 -14.75 1.44
N ARG A 385 9.13 -14.69 1.19
CA ARG A 385 9.72 -14.78 -0.14
C ARG A 385 10.73 -15.90 -0.22
N TRP A 386 10.42 -16.91 -1.03
CA TRP A 386 11.35 -17.99 -1.36
C TRP A 386 12.19 -17.60 -2.58
N HIS A 387 13.48 -17.91 -2.52
CA HIS A 387 14.28 -17.94 -3.73
C HIS A 387 13.79 -19.07 -4.65
N LYS A 388 13.87 -18.90 -5.96
CA LYS A 388 13.31 -19.85 -6.94
C LYS A 388 13.86 -21.27 -6.84
N ASN A 389 15.08 -21.45 -6.28
CA ASN A 389 15.64 -22.78 -6.03
C ASN A 389 15.00 -23.52 -4.83
N GLY A 390 14.19 -22.81 -4.03
CA GLY A 390 13.49 -23.35 -2.86
C GLY A 390 14.35 -23.60 -1.62
N ASN A 391 15.61 -23.17 -1.61
CA ASN A 391 16.55 -23.43 -0.51
C ASN A 391 16.79 -22.21 0.38
N ALA A 392 16.37 -21.03 -0.02
CA ALA A 392 16.49 -19.82 0.75
C ALA A 392 15.12 -19.13 0.87
N VAL A 393 14.82 -18.61 2.04
CA VAL A 393 13.59 -17.86 2.33
C VAL A 393 13.87 -16.64 3.18
N ALA A 394 13.23 -15.53 2.86
CA ALA A 394 13.24 -14.32 3.65
C ALA A 394 11.82 -13.93 4.07
N VAL A 395 11.69 -13.33 5.25
CA VAL A 395 10.44 -12.82 5.80
C VAL A 395 10.58 -11.34 6.11
N MET A 396 9.52 -10.58 5.87
CA MET A 396 9.42 -9.19 6.33
C MET A 396 8.50 -9.13 7.54
N LEU A 397 9.04 -8.63 8.63
CA LEU A 397 8.40 -8.55 9.94
C LEU A 397 8.27 -7.09 10.36
N GLU A 398 7.26 -6.77 11.14
CA GLU A 398 7.09 -5.47 11.76
C GLU A 398 6.67 -5.59 13.22
N ALA A 399 7.12 -4.66 14.05
CA ALA A 399 6.61 -4.55 15.40
C ALA A 399 5.21 -3.92 15.38
N TRP A 400 4.33 -4.37 16.27
CA TRP A 400 2.98 -3.83 16.41
C TRP A 400 2.96 -2.32 16.67
N ASP A 401 3.96 -1.80 17.40
CA ASP A 401 4.14 -0.37 17.65
C ASP A 401 4.61 0.41 16.43
N ASN A 402 4.92 -0.27 15.33
CA ASN A 402 5.39 0.27 14.04
C ASN A 402 6.66 1.14 14.13
N LYS A 403 7.51 0.93 15.15
CA LYS A 403 8.81 1.60 15.27
C LYS A 403 9.94 0.82 14.58
N ASP A 404 9.73 -0.46 14.33
CA ASP A 404 10.73 -1.34 13.71
C ASP A 404 10.12 -2.23 12.63
N ARG A 405 10.89 -2.42 11.58
CA ARG A 405 10.66 -3.39 10.51
C ARG A 405 11.95 -4.17 10.25
N TRP A 406 11.82 -5.49 10.10
CA TRP A 406 12.96 -6.36 9.81
C TRP A 406 12.77 -7.11 8.52
N ILE A 407 13.88 -7.34 7.81
CA ILE A 407 14.01 -8.40 6.82
C ILE A 407 14.90 -9.45 7.46
N ALA A 408 14.39 -10.65 7.62
CA ALA A 408 15.12 -11.78 8.19
C ALA A 408 15.10 -12.96 7.23
N THR A 409 16.23 -13.67 7.12
CA THR A 409 16.28 -14.99 6.48
C THR A 409 16.04 -16.09 7.49
N VAL A 410 15.55 -17.23 7.04
CA VAL A 410 15.33 -18.41 7.87
C VAL A 410 16.46 -19.39 7.63
N ASP A 411 17.23 -19.71 8.66
CA ASP A 411 18.12 -20.87 8.64
C ASP A 411 17.27 -22.14 8.75
N LEU A 412 17.16 -22.87 7.64
CA LEU A 412 16.32 -24.07 7.54
C LEU A 412 16.89 -25.26 8.33
N GLU A 413 18.19 -25.28 8.62
CA GLU A 413 18.86 -26.34 9.39
C GLU A 413 18.73 -26.07 10.90
N ASN A 414 19.12 -24.87 11.34
CA ASN A 414 19.11 -24.49 12.76
C ASN A 414 17.73 -23.99 13.22
N LYS A 415 16.79 -23.73 12.31
CA LYS A 415 15.42 -23.29 12.57
C LYS A 415 15.40 -21.96 13.32
N THR A 416 16.19 -21.01 12.86
CA THR A 416 16.36 -19.69 13.46
C THR A 416 16.13 -18.58 12.44
N LEU A 417 15.76 -17.39 12.94
CA LEU A 417 15.73 -16.17 12.15
C LEU A 417 17.09 -15.49 12.20
N GLU A 418 17.58 -15.05 11.06
CA GLU A 418 18.82 -14.28 10.90
C GLU A 418 18.48 -12.89 10.38
N ASN A 419 18.73 -11.86 11.17
CA ASN A 419 18.47 -10.49 10.76
C ASN A 419 19.37 -10.07 9.61
N GLN A 420 18.77 -9.60 8.50
CA GLN A 420 19.48 -9.03 7.35
C GLN A 420 19.40 -7.50 7.35
N HIS A 421 18.24 -6.95 7.72
CA HIS A 421 18.03 -5.51 7.77
C HIS A 421 17.05 -5.17 8.90
N ARG A 422 17.36 -4.12 9.67
CA ARG A 422 16.44 -3.46 10.60
C ARG A 422 16.25 -2.02 10.16
N LEU A 423 15.02 -1.62 9.92
CA LEU A 423 14.64 -0.22 9.77
C LEU A 423 13.95 0.20 11.07
N HIS A 424 14.56 1.17 11.75
CA HIS A 424 14.03 1.77 12.97
C HIS A 424 13.66 3.23 12.73
N ASP A 425 12.57 3.68 13.32
CA ASP A 425 12.13 5.07 13.33
C ASP A 425 11.44 5.38 14.66
N ASP A 426 11.88 6.42 15.36
CA ASP A 426 11.31 6.83 16.65
C ASP A 426 9.84 7.28 16.53
N ALA A 427 9.44 7.78 15.35
CA ALA A 427 8.04 8.10 15.03
C ALA A 427 7.31 6.85 14.51
N TRP A 428 7.47 6.52 13.24
CA TRP A 428 6.95 5.27 12.65
C TRP A 428 7.61 4.94 11.32
N VAL A 429 7.73 3.64 11.02
CA VAL A 429 8.23 3.15 9.73
C VAL A 429 7.15 3.32 8.66
N ASN A 430 7.52 3.85 7.49
CA ASN A 430 6.61 4.02 6.38
C ASN A 430 6.08 2.68 5.86
N TYR A 431 4.76 2.55 5.76
CA TYR A 431 4.12 1.35 5.25
C TYR A 431 4.25 1.17 3.73
N ARG A 432 4.68 2.18 2.96
CA ARG A 432 4.75 2.14 1.50
C ARG A 432 6.01 1.46 0.96
N PHE A 433 7.18 1.73 1.55
CA PHE A 433 8.47 1.25 1.04
C PHE A 433 8.80 -0.12 1.62
N ASN A 434 8.11 -1.13 1.14
CA ASN A 434 8.17 -2.50 1.66
C ASN A 434 8.47 -3.54 0.57
N ALA A 435 8.95 -3.12 -0.61
CA ALA A 435 9.33 -4.07 -1.63
C ALA A 435 10.61 -4.79 -1.24
N PHE A 436 10.60 -6.13 -1.29
CA PHE A 436 11.76 -6.98 -1.14
C PHE A 436 11.55 -8.30 -1.89
N ASP A 437 12.60 -8.87 -2.41
CA ASP A 437 12.60 -10.20 -3.01
C ASP A 437 14.06 -10.65 -3.26
N TRP A 438 14.21 -11.80 -3.90
CA TRP A 438 15.48 -12.36 -4.34
C TRP A 438 15.78 -11.99 -5.78
N LEU A 439 17.05 -11.80 -6.12
CA LEU A 439 17.48 -11.74 -7.52
C LEU A 439 17.37 -13.14 -8.15
N ASN A 440 16.98 -13.18 -9.42
CA ASN A 440 16.68 -14.46 -10.09
C ASN A 440 17.89 -15.37 -10.26
N ASP A 441 19.09 -14.84 -10.36
CA ASP A 441 20.34 -15.52 -10.70
C ASP A 441 21.27 -15.78 -9.50
N SER A 442 20.91 -15.25 -8.34
CA SER A 442 21.73 -15.38 -7.12
C SER A 442 20.89 -15.29 -5.85
N GLU A 443 21.33 -15.94 -4.78
CA GLU A 443 20.74 -15.80 -3.45
C GLU A 443 21.10 -14.41 -2.84
N THR A 444 20.77 -13.37 -3.55
CA THR A 444 20.94 -11.97 -3.14
C THR A 444 19.58 -11.32 -2.98
N LEU A 445 19.33 -10.75 -1.82
CA LEU A 445 18.13 -9.97 -1.56
C LEU A 445 18.23 -8.58 -2.21
N TYR A 446 17.12 -8.07 -2.72
CA TYR A 446 16.95 -6.64 -2.96
C TYR A 446 15.79 -6.11 -2.13
N TYR A 447 15.86 -4.88 -1.70
CA TYR A 447 14.80 -4.26 -0.89
C TYR A 447 14.84 -2.74 -0.93
N GLN A 448 13.72 -2.13 -0.54
CA GLN A 448 13.60 -0.70 -0.32
C GLN A 448 13.75 -0.38 1.18
N SER A 449 14.42 0.73 1.48
CA SER A 449 14.55 1.23 2.86
C SER A 449 14.71 2.75 2.90
N GLU A 450 14.10 3.39 3.91
CA GLU A 450 14.18 4.82 4.21
C GLU A 450 15.23 5.16 5.30
N HIS A 451 16.15 4.28 5.65
CA HIS A 451 17.03 4.51 6.79
C HIS A 451 17.90 5.76 6.66
N THR A 452 18.10 6.28 5.45
CA THR A 452 18.82 7.54 5.18
C THR A 452 17.91 8.78 5.13
N GLY A 453 16.61 8.64 5.43
CA GLY A 453 15.60 9.69 5.32
C GLY A 453 14.83 9.69 4.01
N TYR A 454 15.33 9.02 2.97
CA TYR A 454 14.65 8.82 1.68
C TYR A 454 14.67 7.35 1.30
N SER A 455 13.65 6.90 0.54
CA SER A 455 13.60 5.53 0.09
C SER A 455 14.59 5.25 -1.02
N HIS A 456 15.46 4.27 -0.78
CA HIS A 456 16.47 3.81 -1.73
C HIS A 456 16.40 2.30 -1.93
N LEU A 457 16.95 1.85 -3.06
CA LEU A 457 17.11 0.43 -3.36
C LEU A 457 18.45 -0.07 -2.83
N TYR A 458 18.41 -1.25 -2.24
CA TYR A 458 19.57 -1.96 -1.69
C TYR A 458 19.61 -3.38 -2.22
N VAL A 459 20.83 -3.92 -2.32
CA VAL A 459 21.07 -5.36 -2.51
C VAL A 459 21.94 -5.88 -1.37
N GLN A 460 21.73 -7.14 -1.00
CA GLN A 460 22.43 -7.76 0.11
C GLN A 460 22.48 -9.28 -0.04
N LYS A 461 23.68 -9.86 0.01
CA LYS A 461 23.79 -11.30 0.27
C LYS A 461 23.55 -11.57 1.75
N PRO A 462 22.81 -12.62 2.11
CA PRO A 462 22.60 -12.95 3.52
C PRO A 462 23.90 -13.03 4.29
N GLY A 463 23.93 -12.35 5.46
CA GLY A 463 25.11 -12.25 6.32
C GLY A 463 26.18 -11.21 5.90
N GLU A 464 26.05 -10.58 4.74
CA GLU A 464 26.95 -9.52 4.28
C GLU A 464 26.35 -8.12 4.52
N LYS A 465 27.15 -7.08 4.35
CA LYS A 465 26.66 -5.70 4.39
C LYS A 465 25.85 -5.38 3.14
N SER A 466 24.79 -4.61 3.33
CA SER A 466 24.00 -4.10 2.21
C SER A 466 24.76 -3.08 1.36
N VAL A 467 24.46 -3.06 0.07
CA VAL A 467 24.96 -2.10 -0.90
C VAL A 467 23.82 -1.27 -1.43
N ALA A 468 23.90 0.05 -1.33
CA ALA A 468 22.92 0.95 -1.91
C ALA A 468 23.09 1.01 -3.43
N LEU A 469 22.01 0.78 -4.16
CA LEU A 469 21.96 0.93 -5.62
C LEU A 469 21.58 2.35 -6.03
N THR A 470 20.85 3.05 -5.17
CA THR A 470 20.42 4.43 -5.40
C THR A 470 20.80 5.27 -4.18
N SER A 471 21.05 6.55 -4.41
CA SER A 471 21.40 7.50 -3.35
C SER A 471 20.94 8.91 -3.72
N GLY A 472 20.90 9.81 -2.73
CA GLY A 472 20.60 11.21 -2.94
C GLY A 472 19.15 11.58 -2.66
N ARG A 473 18.78 12.77 -3.07
CA ARG A 473 17.48 13.40 -2.81
C ARG A 473 16.72 13.45 -4.12
N PHE A 474 15.77 12.56 -4.33
CA PHE A 474 14.90 12.61 -5.50
C PHE A 474 13.72 13.55 -5.23
N MET A 475 13.98 14.85 -5.29
CA MET A 475 12.92 15.84 -5.27
C MET A 475 12.70 16.38 -6.68
N HIS A 476 11.70 15.84 -7.35
CA HIS A 476 11.14 16.44 -8.54
C HIS A 476 9.96 17.32 -8.13
N PRO A 477 9.97 18.62 -8.41
CA PRO A 477 8.85 19.47 -8.08
C PRO A 477 7.64 19.10 -8.97
N GLY A 478 6.89 18.07 -8.53
CA GLY A 478 5.62 17.69 -9.10
C GLY A 478 5.62 16.97 -10.45
N LEU A 479 6.77 16.56 -10.98
CA LEU A 479 6.87 15.74 -12.19
C LEU A 479 7.23 14.30 -11.87
N TYR A 480 6.54 13.36 -12.48
CA TYR A 480 6.78 11.92 -12.33
C TYR A 480 7.07 11.30 -13.68
N GLU A 481 8.30 10.88 -13.86
CA GLU A 481 8.78 10.25 -15.09
C GLU A 481 9.31 8.84 -14.79
N VAL A 482 9.43 8.02 -15.84
CA VAL A 482 9.99 6.68 -15.74
C VAL A 482 11.51 6.75 -15.89
N TYR A 483 12.21 6.09 -14.97
CA TYR A 483 13.67 6.02 -14.96
C TYR A 483 14.13 4.56 -15.05
N ARG A 484 15.29 4.35 -15.65
CA ARG A 484 15.99 3.06 -15.69
C ARG A 484 17.33 3.21 -14.96
N ALA A 485 17.56 2.36 -13.96
CA ALA A 485 18.87 2.24 -13.32
C ALA A 485 19.66 1.10 -13.97
N ASP A 486 20.89 1.36 -14.41
CA ASP A 486 21.83 0.32 -14.80
C ASP A 486 22.69 -0.06 -13.59
N LEU A 487 22.61 -1.32 -13.18
CA LEU A 487 23.30 -1.81 -12.00
C LEU A 487 24.79 -2.12 -12.25
N SER A 488 25.23 -2.13 -13.50
CA SER A 488 26.61 -2.41 -13.85
C SER A 488 27.52 -1.20 -13.64
N ASP A 489 26.99 0.01 -13.82
CA ASP A 489 27.72 1.27 -13.73
C ASP A 489 27.06 2.33 -12.82
N ASN A 490 25.92 1.99 -12.20
CA ASN A 490 25.10 2.85 -11.35
C ASN A 490 24.60 4.13 -12.06
N THR A 491 24.37 4.06 -13.35
CA THR A 491 23.76 5.17 -14.11
C THR A 491 22.24 5.13 -14.02
N ILE A 492 21.61 6.31 -14.13
CA ILE A 492 20.14 6.44 -14.17
C ILE A 492 19.79 7.19 -15.46
N ASP A 493 19.05 6.51 -16.34
CA ASP A 493 18.52 7.08 -17.57
C ASP A 493 17.07 7.54 -17.38
N THR A 494 16.74 8.72 -17.87
CA THR A 494 15.34 9.19 -17.98
C THR A 494 14.68 8.54 -19.19
N MET A 495 13.65 7.74 -18.96
CA MET A 495 12.98 7.00 -20.03
C MET A 495 11.82 7.77 -20.66
N THR A 496 11.21 8.71 -19.92
CA THR A 496 10.09 9.53 -20.38
C THR A 496 10.33 11.01 -20.06
N ASP A 497 9.76 11.89 -20.89
CA ASP A 497 9.76 13.36 -20.70
C ASP A 497 8.39 13.86 -21.20
N LEU A 498 7.34 13.55 -20.45
CA LEU A 498 5.95 13.85 -20.80
C LEU A 498 5.37 15.04 -20.03
N ASN A 499 6.10 15.55 -19.05
CA ASN A 499 5.74 16.73 -18.25
C ASN A 499 4.40 16.58 -17.51
N GLY A 500 4.29 15.53 -16.71
CA GLY A 500 3.10 15.25 -15.90
C GLY A 500 3.35 14.16 -14.88
N MET A 501 2.40 13.26 -14.75
CA MET A 501 2.53 12.07 -13.92
C MET A 501 2.44 10.83 -14.84
N THR A 502 3.50 10.04 -14.84
CA THR A 502 3.65 8.86 -15.69
C THR A 502 3.85 7.61 -14.85
N ASP A 503 3.01 6.62 -15.06
CA ASP A 503 3.16 5.25 -14.55
C ASP A 503 3.41 4.29 -15.71
N TYR A 504 3.90 3.07 -15.46
CA TYR A 504 4.28 2.16 -16.51
C TYR A 504 3.98 0.69 -16.20
N SER A 505 3.84 -0.08 -17.28
CA SER A 505 3.82 -1.53 -17.27
C SER A 505 4.80 -2.04 -18.33
N LEU A 506 5.82 -2.79 -17.89
CA LEU A 506 6.79 -3.41 -18.79
C LEU A 506 6.16 -4.64 -19.45
N SER A 507 6.32 -4.80 -20.77
CA SER A 507 5.88 -6.03 -21.44
C SER A 507 6.61 -7.26 -20.89
N PRO A 508 5.98 -8.44 -20.82
CA PRO A 508 6.60 -9.65 -20.31
C PRO A 508 7.91 -10.06 -20.99
N ASP A 509 8.13 -9.63 -22.21
CA ASP A 509 9.38 -9.85 -22.96
C ASP A 509 10.42 -8.73 -22.76
N GLY A 510 10.11 -7.72 -21.94
CA GLY A 510 10.99 -6.61 -21.61
C GLY A 510 11.21 -5.59 -22.71
N LYS A 511 10.49 -5.65 -23.86
CA LYS A 511 10.77 -4.81 -25.02
C LYS A 511 10.01 -3.51 -25.06
N ASN A 512 8.83 -3.44 -24.46
CA ASN A 512 7.94 -2.29 -24.55
C ASN A 512 7.53 -1.78 -23.17
N LEU A 513 7.42 -0.47 -23.03
CA LEU A 513 6.79 0.21 -21.92
C LEU A 513 5.40 0.67 -22.35
N LEU A 514 4.37 0.17 -21.72
CA LEU A 514 3.02 0.71 -21.75
C LEU A 514 2.94 1.75 -20.63
N LEU A 515 2.56 2.98 -20.96
CA LEU A 515 2.56 4.11 -20.05
C LEU A 515 1.12 4.60 -19.81
N SER A 516 0.80 4.94 -18.57
CA SER A 516 -0.33 5.76 -18.21
C SER A 516 0.18 7.14 -17.85
N HIS A 517 -0.21 8.15 -18.60
CA HIS A 517 0.27 9.51 -18.42
C HIS A 517 -0.89 10.49 -18.27
N SER A 518 -0.76 11.40 -17.33
CA SER A 518 -1.74 12.47 -17.08
C SER A 518 -1.05 13.81 -16.88
N LYS A 519 -1.80 14.89 -17.14
CA LYS A 519 -1.45 16.26 -16.75
C LYS A 519 -2.50 16.81 -15.81
N VAL A 520 -2.22 17.91 -15.15
CA VAL A 520 -3.15 18.50 -14.19
C VAL A 520 -4.54 18.75 -14.81
N ASN A 521 -4.59 19.14 -16.07
CA ASN A 521 -5.82 19.42 -16.83
C ASN A 521 -6.17 18.33 -17.85
N GLN A 522 -5.50 17.19 -17.80
CA GLN A 522 -5.71 16.05 -18.70
C GLN A 522 -5.73 14.76 -17.88
N PRO A 523 -6.87 14.09 -17.78
CA PRO A 523 -6.93 12.74 -17.21
C PRO A 523 -5.98 11.75 -17.90
N GLN A 524 -5.86 10.55 -17.30
CA GLN A 524 -4.98 9.50 -17.80
C GLN A 524 -5.27 9.15 -19.25
N GLU A 525 -4.19 9.13 -20.06
CA GLU A 525 -4.18 8.59 -21.41
C GLU A 525 -3.05 7.56 -21.52
N LEU A 526 -3.20 6.58 -22.40
CA LEU A 526 -2.22 5.53 -22.62
C LEU A 526 -1.24 5.88 -23.73
N TYR A 527 0.01 5.52 -23.51
CA TYR A 527 1.12 5.66 -24.45
C TYR A 527 1.93 4.37 -24.48
N ILE A 528 2.67 4.17 -25.58
CA ILE A 528 3.62 3.06 -25.71
C ILE A 528 4.95 3.55 -26.28
N LYS A 529 6.04 2.93 -25.85
CA LYS A 529 7.37 3.11 -26.42
C LYS A 529 8.24 1.86 -26.22
N PRO A 530 9.31 1.68 -27.03
CA PRO A 530 10.34 0.69 -26.76
C PRO A 530 11.02 0.93 -25.41
N ALA A 531 11.25 -0.14 -24.65
CA ALA A 531 11.85 -0.05 -23.31
C ALA A 531 13.35 0.31 -23.32
N ASN A 532 14.05 0.08 -24.44
CA ASN A 532 15.49 0.28 -24.54
C ASN A 532 15.90 1.53 -25.33
N GLU A 533 14.93 2.36 -25.72
CA GLU A 533 15.18 3.53 -26.55
C GLU A 533 14.72 4.81 -25.86
N THR A 534 15.39 5.92 -26.14
CA THR A 534 15.00 7.27 -25.71
C THR A 534 14.01 7.93 -26.67
N THR A 535 13.38 7.15 -27.56
CA THR A 535 12.37 7.63 -28.51
C THR A 535 11.14 8.17 -27.81
N ALA A 536 10.44 9.12 -28.45
CA ALA A 536 9.20 9.67 -27.93
C ALA A 536 8.12 8.59 -27.80
N ALA A 537 7.33 8.66 -26.71
CA ALA A 537 6.18 7.78 -26.52
C ALA A 537 5.06 8.12 -27.53
N LYS A 538 4.43 7.07 -28.08
CA LYS A 538 3.30 7.20 -29.00
C LYS A 538 2.00 7.09 -28.21
N GLN A 539 1.11 8.08 -28.34
CA GLN A 539 -0.20 8.06 -27.70
C GLN A 539 -1.11 6.99 -28.31
N ILE A 540 -1.83 6.26 -27.46
CA ILE A 540 -2.76 5.18 -27.82
C ILE A 540 -4.20 5.66 -27.73
N THR A 541 -4.56 6.38 -26.65
CA THR A 541 -5.93 6.76 -26.35
C THR A 541 -6.12 8.27 -26.36
N GLN A 542 -7.33 8.73 -26.70
CA GLN A 542 -7.83 10.09 -26.53
C GLN A 542 -9.25 9.95 -26.00
N SER A 543 -9.37 9.97 -24.68
CA SER A 543 -10.57 9.48 -23.99
C SER A 543 -11.45 10.60 -23.45
N THR A 544 -10.92 11.83 -23.35
CA THR A 544 -11.67 12.99 -22.85
C THR A 544 -12.76 13.42 -23.83
N SER A 545 -13.92 13.77 -23.29
CA SER A 545 -15.08 14.22 -24.09
C SER A 545 -14.87 15.61 -24.67
N ALA A 546 -15.67 15.94 -25.70
CA ALA A 546 -15.70 17.29 -26.27
C ALA A 546 -16.18 18.32 -25.24
N ASP A 547 -17.12 17.97 -24.39
CA ASP A 547 -17.66 18.85 -23.34
C ASP A 547 -16.60 19.18 -22.29
N PHE A 548 -15.82 18.18 -21.87
CA PHE A 548 -14.70 18.39 -20.97
C PHE A 548 -13.63 19.29 -21.59
N ASN A 549 -13.25 19.04 -22.83
CA ASN A 549 -12.21 19.79 -23.54
C ASN A 549 -12.63 21.24 -23.90
N ALA A 550 -13.92 21.56 -23.88
CA ALA A 550 -14.43 22.90 -24.13
C ALA A 550 -14.33 23.83 -22.91
N LEU A 551 -14.01 23.31 -21.75
CA LEU A 551 -13.96 24.09 -20.50
C LEU A 551 -12.55 24.65 -20.22
N PRO A 552 -12.44 25.86 -19.64
CA PRO A 552 -11.16 26.52 -19.37
C PRO A 552 -10.54 26.02 -18.07
N TRP A 553 -9.99 24.83 -18.08
CA TRP A 553 -9.33 24.24 -16.91
C TRP A 553 -8.10 25.02 -16.50
N ALA A 554 -8.00 25.41 -15.24
CA ALA A 554 -6.87 26.16 -14.74
C ALA A 554 -5.62 25.26 -14.59
N VAL A 555 -4.48 25.76 -15.07
CA VAL A 555 -3.18 25.12 -14.88
C VAL A 555 -2.42 25.86 -13.78
N PRO A 556 -2.12 25.22 -12.64
CA PRO A 556 -1.42 25.87 -11.54
C PRO A 556 0.07 26.02 -11.82
N ASN A 557 0.70 26.94 -11.10
CA ASN A 557 2.14 26.96 -10.94
C ASN A 557 2.50 26.23 -9.63
N ILE A 558 3.56 25.41 -9.66
CA ILE A 558 4.14 24.89 -8.42
C ILE A 558 5.15 25.89 -7.90
N VAL A 559 4.96 26.34 -6.68
CA VAL A 559 5.82 27.29 -5.98
C VAL A 559 6.47 26.63 -4.77
N ALA A 560 7.66 27.12 -4.42
CA ALA A 560 8.35 26.78 -3.19
C ALA A 560 8.15 27.94 -2.20
N ILE A 561 7.43 27.69 -1.12
CA ILE A 561 7.15 28.64 -0.05
C ILE A 561 8.20 28.42 1.04
N GLU A 562 8.86 29.49 1.49
CA GLU A 562 9.80 29.42 2.60
C GLU A 562 9.05 29.02 3.88
N SER A 563 9.57 28.00 4.56
CA SER A 563 9.01 27.57 5.84
C SER A 563 9.68 28.34 6.99
N SER A 564 8.88 28.82 7.93
CA SER A 564 9.37 29.43 9.17
C SER A 564 9.84 28.42 10.21
N HIS A 565 9.71 27.12 9.93
CA HIS A 565 9.94 26.03 10.89
C HIS A 565 10.94 24.96 10.42
N THR A 566 11.25 24.92 9.11
CA THR A 566 12.18 23.95 8.54
C THR A 566 13.06 24.57 7.47
N ASP A 567 14.23 23.98 7.20
CA ASP A 567 15.10 24.40 6.09
C ASP A 567 14.58 23.97 4.71
N ALA A 568 13.58 23.08 4.67
CA ALA A 568 12.96 22.61 3.45
C ALA A 568 11.75 23.47 3.09
N PRO A 569 11.57 23.86 1.82
CA PRO A 569 10.42 24.66 1.41
C PRO A 569 9.14 23.82 1.41
N ILE A 570 8.00 24.50 1.60
CA ILE A 570 6.67 23.93 1.40
C ILE A 570 6.31 24.09 -0.06
N TYR A 571 6.05 22.98 -0.77
CA TYR A 571 5.59 23.07 -2.15
C TYR A 571 4.07 23.21 -2.22
N ALA A 572 3.60 24.05 -3.14
CA ALA A 572 2.18 24.34 -3.32
C ALA A 572 1.83 24.56 -4.78
N ARG A 573 0.62 24.17 -5.18
CA ARG A 573 -0.04 24.61 -6.40
C ARG A 573 -0.70 25.95 -6.16
N VAL A 574 -0.38 26.94 -6.98
CA VAL A 574 -1.03 28.25 -6.99
C VAL A 574 -1.80 28.40 -8.28
N TYR A 575 -3.10 28.60 -8.17
CA TYR A 575 -3.99 28.87 -9.28
C TYR A 575 -4.32 30.36 -9.31
N LEU A 576 -4.02 31.02 -10.42
CA LEU A 576 -4.25 32.46 -10.60
C LEU A 576 -5.39 32.70 -11.59
N PRO A 577 -6.31 33.67 -11.33
CA PRO A 577 -7.33 34.08 -12.29
C PRO A 577 -6.70 34.60 -13.60
N GLU A 578 -7.39 34.43 -14.74
CA GLU A 578 -6.93 34.99 -16.01
C GLU A 578 -6.70 36.53 -15.97
N ASN A 579 -7.59 37.20 -15.27
CA ASN A 579 -7.51 38.67 -15.05
C ASN A 579 -6.82 39.03 -13.73
N TYR A 580 -5.87 38.19 -13.29
CA TYR A 580 -5.15 38.44 -12.04
C TYR A 580 -4.37 39.76 -12.10
N ASP A 581 -4.66 40.65 -11.16
CA ASP A 581 -3.96 41.93 -11.00
C ASP A 581 -3.22 41.97 -9.65
N LYS A 582 -1.91 41.89 -9.72
CA LYS A 582 -1.05 41.99 -8.53
C LYS A 582 -1.11 43.37 -7.87
N SER A 583 -1.57 44.43 -8.56
CA SER A 583 -1.68 45.75 -8.03
C SER A 583 -2.96 46.01 -7.21
N ALA A 584 -3.96 45.14 -7.33
CA ALA A 584 -5.22 45.22 -6.61
C ALA A 584 -5.32 44.13 -5.50
N PRO A 585 -6.03 44.40 -4.38
CA PRO A 585 -6.25 43.36 -3.37
C PRO A 585 -7.09 42.20 -3.91
N ASN A 586 -6.54 41.00 -3.86
CA ASN A 586 -7.19 39.79 -4.31
C ASN A 586 -7.89 39.05 -3.15
N LYS A 587 -8.79 38.12 -3.48
CA LYS A 587 -9.42 37.18 -2.55
C LYS A 587 -8.87 35.78 -2.80
N ALA A 588 -8.78 34.96 -1.76
CA ALA A 588 -8.21 33.62 -1.91
C ALA A 588 -8.97 32.53 -1.16
N VAL A 589 -8.72 31.30 -1.59
CA VAL A 589 -9.13 30.06 -0.91
C VAL A 589 -7.91 29.17 -0.75
N VAL A 590 -7.70 28.67 0.46
CA VAL A 590 -6.68 27.66 0.78
C VAL A 590 -7.38 26.30 0.88
N PHE A 591 -6.90 25.33 0.13
CA PHE A 591 -7.37 23.95 0.17
C PHE A 591 -6.45 23.11 1.04
N ASN A 592 -7.05 22.36 1.96
CA ASN A 592 -6.37 21.36 2.78
C ASN A 592 -6.70 19.98 2.23
N HIS A 593 -5.72 19.28 1.63
CA HIS A 593 -5.94 17.94 1.12
C HIS A 593 -6.21 16.92 2.26
N GLY A 594 -6.83 15.79 1.94
CA GLY A 594 -7.12 14.74 2.91
C GLY A 594 -5.94 13.79 3.14
N ALA A 595 -6.17 12.79 4.00
CA ALA A 595 -5.29 11.67 4.35
C ALA A 595 -3.92 12.05 4.95
N GLY A 596 -3.55 13.33 5.05
CA GLY A 596 -2.27 13.81 5.61
C GLY A 596 -1.02 13.41 4.81
N TYR A 597 -0.94 12.17 4.37
CA TYR A 597 0.20 11.53 3.69
C TYR A 597 0.11 11.54 2.15
N LEU A 598 -0.76 12.33 1.55
CA LEU A 598 -0.82 12.49 0.09
C LEU A 598 0.17 13.56 -0.38
N GLN A 599 0.50 13.54 -1.65
CA GLN A 599 1.16 14.62 -2.35
C GLN A 599 0.19 15.20 -3.37
N ASN A 600 -0.08 16.50 -3.27
CA ASN A 600 -1.01 17.17 -4.16
C ASN A 600 -0.31 18.21 -5.08
N ALA A 601 0.85 18.73 -4.67
CA ALA A 601 1.65 19.64 -5.47
C ALA A 601 2.41 18.88 -6.60
N HIS A 602 1.67 18.31 -7.54
CA HIS A 602 2.18 17.63 -8.73
C HIS A 602 1.47 18.08 -9.99
N MET A 603 2.04 17.80 -11.17
CA MET A 603 1.52 18.21 -12.48
C MET A 603 0.67 17.13 -13.17
N GLY A 604 0.30 16.06 -12.47
CA GLY A 604 -0.60 15.02 -12.96
C GLY A 604 -2.07 15.29 -12.60
N TRP A 605 -2.97 14.51 -13.18
CA TRP A 605 -4.38 14.49 -12.83
C TRP A 605 -4.54 14.06 -11.38
N SER A 606 -5.28 14.83 -10.61
CA SER A 606 -5.43 14.60 -9.18
C SER A 606 -6.48 13.54 -8.89
N GLY A 607 -6.25 12.71 -7.86
CA GLY A 607 -7.30 11.94 -7.22
C GLY A 607 -8.43 12.82 -6.64
N TYR A 608 -8.09 14.08 -6.33
CA TYR A 608 -9.02 15.16 -5.98
C TYR A 608 -9.49 15.91 -7.24
N PHE A 609 -9.94 15.20 -8.29
CA PHE A 609 -10.31 15.83 -9.55
C PHE A 609 -11.53 16.77 -9.42
N ARG A 610 -12.48 16.46 -8.51
CA ARG A 610 -13.61 17.37 -8.24
C ARG A 610 -13.17 18.66 -7.57
N GLU A 611 -12.24 18.57 -6.63
CA GLU A 611 -11.61 19.73 -5.99
C GLU A 611 -10.80 20.52 -7.00
N TYR A 612 -10.05 19.89 -7.88
CA TYR A 612 -9.35 20.55 -9.00
C TYR A 612 -10.34 21.32 -9.93
N MET A 613 -11.45 20.69 -10.29
CA MET A 613 -12.51 21.35 -11.07
C MET A 613 -13.14 22.50 -10.30
N PHE A 614 -13.33 22.36 -8.99
CA PHE A 614 -13.81 23.42 -8.11
C PHE A 614 -12.80 24.56 -8.00
N HIS A 615 -11.50 24.26 -7.92
CA HIS A 615 -10.44 25.28 -7.98
C HIS A 615 -10.51 26.05 -9.30
N SER A 616 -10.70 25.37 -10.42
CA SER A 616 -10.87 26.01 -11.73
C SER A 616 -12.11 26.93 -11.78
N MET A 617 -13.23 26.51 -11.17
CA MET A 617 -14.43 27.34 -11.03
C MET A 617 -14.16 28.59 -10.16
N LEU A 618 -13.46 28.43 -9.02
CA LEU A 618 -13.09 29.54 -8.16
C LEU A 618 -12.17 30.55 -8.88
N VAL A 619 -11.20 30.06 -9.64
CA VAL A 619 -10.32 30.89 -10.47
C VAL A 619 -11.11 31.68 -11.49
N GLN A 620 -12.09 31.05 -12.16
CA GLN A 620 -12.99 31.70 -13.10
C GLN A 620 -13.84 32.83 -12.42
N GLN A 621 -14.13 32.65 -11.11
CA GLN A 621 -14.80 33.65 -10.29
C GLN A 621 -13.85 34.70 -9.67
N GLY A 622 -12.58 34.68 -10.05
CA GLY A 622 -11.57 35.65 -9.63
C GLY A 622 -10.96 35.40 -8.25
N TYR A 623 -10.96 34.15 -7.76
CA TYR A 623 -10.23 33.76 -6.56
C TYR A 623 -8.82 33.25 -6.92
N VAL A 624 -7.84 33.62 -6.14
CA VAL A 624 -6.56 32.89 -6.07
C VAL A 624 -6.79 31.63 -5.24
N VAL A 625 -6.29 30.48 -5.69
CA VAL A 625 -6.40 29.22 -4.93
C VAL A 625 -4.99 28.72 -4.61
N LEU A 626 -4.78 28.33 -3.35
CA LEU A 626 -3.56 27.72 -2.84
C LEU A 626 -3.86 26.29 -2.37
N ASP A 627 -3.12 25.33 -2.88
CA ASP A 627 -3.22 23.91 -2.58
C ASP A 627 -1.82 23.41 -2.20
N MET A 628 -1.59 23.18 -0.90
CA MET A 628 -0.27 22.99 -0.31
C MET A 628 0.01 21.55 0.10
N ASP A 629 1.26 21.13 -0.06
CA ASP A 629 1.79 19.93 0.57
C ASP A 629 2.46 20.29 1.92
N TYR A 630 1.63 20.46 2.95
CA TYR A 630 2.08 20.73 4.33
C TYR A 630 2.87 19.53 4.90
N ARG A 631 3.58 19.73 6.03
CA ARG A 631 4.25 18.62 6.75
C ARG A 631 3.27 17.50 7.06
N ALA A 632 3.66 16.28 6.86
CA ALA A 632 2.99 14.99 6.73
C ALA A 632 2.89 14.50 5.28
N SER A 633 2.80 15.39 4.29
CA SER A 633 2.62 15.04 2.88
C SER A 633 3.73 14.14 2.37
N ALA A 634 3.39 13.22 1.45
CA ALA A 634 4.35 12.32 0.82
C ALA A 634 5.25 13.05 -0.19
N GLY A 635 6.38 12.42 -0.53
CA GLY A 635 7.31 12.91 -1.56
C GLY A 635 8.49 13.71 -1.03
N TYR A 636 8.48 14.12 0.23
CA TYR A 636 9.48 15.03 0.82
C TYR A 636 10.42 14.34 1.84
N GLY A 637 10.38 13.02 1.91
CA GLY A 637 11.21 12.23 2.79
C GLY A 637 10.56 11.92 4.15
N ARG A 638 11.31 11.13 4.95
CA ARG A 638 10.85 10.62 6.25
C ARG A 638 10.56 11.74 7.24
N ASP A 639 11.51 12.68 7.41
CA ASP A 639 11.42 13.72 8.44
C ASP A 639 10.26 14.68 8.20
N TRP A 640 9.93 14.97 6.94
CA TRP A 640 8.75 15.74 6.57
C TRP A 640 7.46 14.99 6.93
N ARG A 641 7.40 13.70 6.60
CA ARG A 641 6.26 12.84 6.87
C ARG A 641 6.02 12.66 8.37
N THR A 642 7.09 12.46 9.14
CA THR A 642 6.99 12.17 10.58
C THR A 642 6.92 13.42 11.47
N ALA A 643 7.00 14.62 10.92
CA ALA A 643 6.91 15.87 11.67
C ALA A 643 5.65 16.00 12.53
N ILE A 644 4.57 15.30 12.15
CA ILE A 644 3.27 15.29 12.86
C ILE A 644 3.20 14.27 13.99
N TYR A 645 4.28 13.49 14.23
CA TYR A 645 4.28 12.48 15.26
C TYR A 645 3.91 13.07 16.62
N ARG A 646 2.84 12.56 17.23
CA ARG A 646 2.27 12.96 18.51
C ARG A 646 1.75 14.41 18.57
N GLN A 647 1.58 15.08 17.42
CA GLN A 647 1.17 16.50 17.35
C GLN A 647 0.45 16.86 16.03
N MET A 648 -0.43 15.98 15.54
CA MET A 648 -1.23 16.26 14.34
C MET A 648 -1.97 17.60 14.48
N GLY A 649 -2.00 18.38 13.40
CA GLY A 649 -2.61 19.70 13.35
C GLY A 649 -1.69 20.86 13.74
N THR A 650 -0.61 20.63 14.48
CA THR A 650 0.31 21.70 14.89
C THR A 650 1.29 22.09 13.78
N PRO A 651 2.12 21.19 13.23
CA PRO A 651 3.02 21.52 12.13
C PRO A 651 2.29 22.00 10.88
N GLU A 652 1.15 21.40 10.58
CA GLU A 652 0.38 21.71 9.38
C GLU A 652 -0.24 23.13 9.47
N VAL A 653 -0.76 23.53 10.64
CA VAL A 653 -1.29 24.89 10.84
C VAL A 653 -0.18 25.94 10.76
N GLN A 654 1.04 25.62 11.22
CA GLN A 654 2.22 26.47 11.03
C GLN A 654 2.52 26.67 9.53
N ASP A 655 2.52 25.57 8.76
CA ASP A 655 2.75 25.61 7.31
C ASP A 655 1.63 26.37 6.57
N LEU A 656 0.37 26.22 7.01
CA LEU A 656 -0.74 27.00 6.48
C LEU A 656 -0.55 28.51 6.73
N ARG A 657 0.02 28.89 7.88
CA ARG A 657 0.36 30.29 8.18
C ARG A 657 1.42 30.84 7.23
N ASP A 658 2.45 30.05 6.93
CA ASP A 658 3.47 30.41 5.95
C ASP A 658 2.86 30.56 4.54
N GLY A 659 1.95 29.65 4.15
CA GLY A 659 1.20 29.75 2.90
C GLY A 659 0.33 31.01 2.79
N VAL A 660 -0.39 31.36 3.86
CA VAL A 660 -1.18 32.60 3.93
C VAL A 660 -0.29 33.85 3.84
N ASN A 661 0.83 33.87 4.53
CA ASN A 661 1.80 34.97 4.43
C ASN A 661 2.32 35.11 3.00
N TRP A 662 2.67 33.98 2.36
CA TRP A 662 3.09 33.99 0.97
C TRP A 662 2.03 34.56 0.02
N LEU A 663 0.74 34.22 0.21
CA LEU A 663 -0.37 34.77 -0.58
C LEU A 663 -0.47 36.28 -0.45
N VAL A 664 -0.35 36.81 0.78
CA VAL A 664 -0.40 38.23 1.04
C VAL A 664 0.77 38.97 0.36
N GLU A 665 1.99 38.45 0.52
CA GLU A 665 3.23 39.09 0.04
C GLU A 665 3.43 38.95 -1.48
N ASN A 666 3.11 37.77 -2.03
CA ASN A 666 3.44 37.44 -3.42
C ASN A 666 2.26 37.52 -4.39
N ALA A 667 1.03 37.36 -3.89
CA ALA A 667 -0.19 37.41 -4.69
C ALA A 667 -1.10 38.60 -4.32
N ASN A 668 -0.64 39.53 -3.47
CA ASN A 668 -1.41 40.68 -2.99
C ASN A 668 -2.84 40.30 -2.56
N VAL A 669 -2.93 39.20 -1.78
CA VAL A 669 -4.21 38.76 -1.23
C VAL A 669 -4.54 39.54 0.02
N ASP A 670 -5.78 40.02 0.11
CA ASP A 670 -6.31 40.68 1.31
C ASP A 670 -6.49 39.63 2.42
N ARG A 671 -5.77 39.78 3.53
CA ARG A 671 -5.78 38.83 4.65
C ARG A 671 -7.17 38.58 5.21
N GLU A 672 -8.05 39.61 5.20
CA GLU A 672 -9.43 39.49 5.66
C GLU A 672 -10.37 38.79 4.66
N ARG A 673 -9.83 38.35 3.51
CA ARG A 673 -10.60 37.74 2.42
C ARG A 673 -10.04 36.38 2.00
N ILE A 674 -9.48 35.61 2.95
CA ILE A 674 -8.95 34.26 2.75
C ILE A 674 -9.89 33.28 3.44
N GLY A 675 -10.49 32.37 2.67
CA GLY A 675 -11.23 31.23 3.20
C GLY A 675 -10.40 29.95 3.15
N THR A 676 -10.78 28.94 3.94
CA THR A 676 -10.17 27.61 3.89
C THR A 676 -11.22 26.51 3.82
N TYR A 677 -10.89 25.41 3.15
CA TYR A 677 -11.73 24.23 3.16
C TYR A 677 -10.92 22.95 2.98
N GLY A 678 -11.48 21.83 3.40
CA GLY A 678 -10.92 20.51 3.18
C GLY A 678 -11.83 19.39 3.64
N GLY A 679 -11.54 18.18 3.20
CA GLY A 679 -12.31 16.97 3.53
C GLY A 679 -11.47 15.97 4.30
N SER A 680 -12.11 15.17 5.18
CA SER A 680 -11.43 14.13 5.97
C SER A 680 -10.32 14.76 6.84
N TYR A 681 -9.06 14.37 6.64
CA TYR A 681 -7.91 15.03 7.28
C TYR A 681 -7.85 16.54 6.99
N GLY A 682 -8.19 16.96 5.76
CA GLY A 682 -8.29 18.37 5.42
C GLY A 682 -9.42 19.10 6.16
N GLY A 683 -10.52 18.41 6.46
CA GLY A 683 -11.59 18.88 7.34
C GLY A 683 -11.13 19.04 8.78
N PHE A 684 -10.36 18.05 9.28
CA PHE A 684 -9.66 18.13 10.56
C PHE A 684 -8.72 19.35 10.62
N LEU A 685 -7.90 19.59 9.59
CA LEU A 685 -7.02 20.76 9.53
C LEU A 685 -7.79 22.07 9.44
N THR A 686 -8.94 22.08 8.77
CA THR A 686 -9.83 23.23 8.79
C THR A 686 -10.29 23.54 10.22
N PHE A 687 -10.68 22.54 11.00
CA PHE A 687 -11.00 22.73 12.42
C PHE A 687 -9.80 23.23 13.21
N MET A 688 -8.65 22.55 13.13
CA MET A 688 -7.46 22.94 13.87
C MET A 688 -7.04 24.39 13.56
N SER A 689 -7.06 24.79 12.29
CA SER A 689 -6.71 26.16 11.91
C SER A 689 -7.74 27.20 12.40
N MET A 690 -9.05 26.88 12.33
CA MET A 690 -10.12 27.80 12.79
C MET A 690 -10.18 27.93 14.32
N PHE A 691 -9.78 26.87 15.06
CA PHE A 691 -9.84 26.85 16.52
C PHE A 691 -8.54 27.33 17.18
N THR A 692 -7.36 27.00 16.60
CA THR A 692 -6.05 27.31 17.23
C THR A 692 -5.37 28.55 16.61
N ALA A 693 -5.83 28.99 15.44
CA ALA A 693 -5.31 30.15 14.73
C ALA A 693 -6.47 30.98 14.13
N PRO A 694 -7.40 31.52 14.97
CA PRO A 694 -8.63 32.18 14.50
C PRO A 694 -8.39 33.47 13.68
N ASP A 695 -7.18 34.01 13.71
CA ASP A 695 -6.73 35.15 12.89
C ASP A 695 -6.36 34.77 11.47
N LEU A 696 -6.24 33.46 11.17
CA LEU A 696 -5.65 32.99 9.92
C LEU A 696 -6.62 33.03 8.74
N PHE A 697 -7.89 32.69 8.96
CA PHE A 697 -8.91 32.59 7.93
C PHE A 697 -10.18 33.39 8.28
N ALA A 698 -10.79 34.00 7.26
CA ALA A 698 -12.05 34.72 7.42
C ALA A 698 -13.27 33.79 7.56
N ALA A 699 -13.19 32.59 6.99
CA ALA A 699 -14.22 31.54 7.09
C ALA A 699 -13.64 30.20 6.77
N GLY A 700 -14.25 29.11 7.29
CA GLY A 700 -13.88 27.73 7.02
C GLY A 700 -15.04 26.86 6.55
N ALA A 701 -14.74 25.79 5.80
CA ALA A 701 -15.68 24.72 5.48
C ALA A 701 -15.01 23.35 5.69
N ALA A 702 -15.46 22.62 6.70
CA ALA A 702 -14.96 21.30 7.08
C ALA A 702 -15.92 20.21 6.58
N LEU A 703 -15.42 19.35 5.69
CA LEU A 703 -16.18 18.25 5.10
C LEU A 703 -15.76 16.93 5.74
N ARG A 704 -16.69 16.17 6.31
CA ARG A 704 -16.42 14.88 7.00
C ARG A 704 -15.14 14.95 7.86
N PRO A 705 -15.04 15.92 8.79
CA PRO A 705 -13.84 16.14 9.58
C PRO A 705 -13.69 15.11 10.69
N VAL A 706 -12.47 14.70 11.02
CA VAL A 706 -12.18 13.98 12.26
C VAL A 706 -12.14 14.97 13.40
N THR A 707 -12.89 14.72 14.49
CA THR A 707 -12.96 15.59 15.67
C THR A 707 -12.21 15.03 16.87
N ASP A 708 -12.18 13.71 17.01
CA ASP A 708 -11.41 13.00 18.03
C ASP A 708 -10.69 11.79 17.42
N TRP A 709 -9.37 11.82 17.43
CA TRP A 709 -8.55 10.75 16.85
C TRP A 709 -8.68 9.41 17.58
N ALA A 710 -9.17 9.40 18.83
CA ALA A 710 -9.44 8.15 19.57
C ALA A 710 -10.54 7.30 18.91
N HIS A 711 -11.42 7.91 18.14
CA HIS A 711 -12.48 7.24 17.38
C HIS A 711 -12.04 6.74 16.00
N TYR A 712 -10.86 7.18 15.51
CA TYR A 712 -10.40 6.78 14.19
C TYR A 712 -9.76 5.38 14.19
N ASN A 713 -9.37 4.87 13.01
CA ASN A 713 -8.88 3.48 12.87
C ASN A 713 -7.46 3.29 13.41
N THR A 714 -7.20 2.09 13.91
CA THR A 714 -5.90 1.70 14.48
C THR A 714 -4.74 1.80 13.49
N PRO A 715 -4.82 1.23 12.25
CA PRO A 715 -3.65 1.17 11.37
C PRO A 715 -3.11 2.54 10.94
N TYR A 716 -3.96 3.56 10.94
CA TYR A 716 -3.56 4.93 10.66
C TYR A 716 -3.11 5.67 11.93
N THR A 717 -3.99 5.70 12.93
CA THR A 717 -3.84 6.58 14.10
C THR A 717 -2.72 6.13 15.02
N ALA A 718 -2.62 4.81 15.28
CA ALA A 718 -1.60 4.27 16.18
C ALA A 718 -0.16 4.51 15.68
N ASN A 719 0.05 4.64 14.38
CA ASN A 719 1.36 5.00 13.84
C ASN A 719 1.80 6.40 14.28
N ILE A 720 0.86 7.35 14.27
CA ILE A 720 1.15 8.78 14.45
C ILE A 720 1.00 9.21 15.91
N LEU A 721 -0.02 8.70 16.63
CA LEU A 721 -0.35 9.11 17.99
C LEU A 721 -0.13 8.02 19.05
N ASN A 722 0.37 6.83 18.65
CA ASN A 722 0.38 5.63 19.48
C ASN A 722 -1.07 5.17 19.82
N THR A 723 -1.32 4.63 21.02
CA THR A 723 -2.68 4.30 21.47
C THR A 723 -3.09 5.21 22.64
N PRO A 724 -4.39 5.49 22.84
CA PRO A 724 -4.83 6.44 23.87
C PRO A 724 -4.47 6.04 25.31
N ASP A 725 -4.30 4.76 25.58
CA ASP A 725 -3.86 4.24 26.88
C ASP A 725 -2.36 4.50 27.14
N ILE A 726 -1.54 4.47 26.09
CA ILE A 726 -0.09 4.70 26.18
C ILE A 726 0.23 6.19 26.14
N ASP A 727 -0.45 6.95 25.27
CA ASP A 727 -0.11 8.35 24.97
C ASP A 727 -1.33 9.28 24.90
N PRO A 728 -2.13 9.39 25.99
CA PRO A 728 -3.31 10.27 26.00
C PRO A 728 -2.98 11.72 25.66
N ILE A 729 -1.79 12.22 26.01
CA ILE A 729 -1.36 13.60 25.72
C ILE A 729 -1.33 13.86 24.20
N ALA A 730 -0.89 12.88 23.41
CA ALA A 730 -0.87 13.02 21.94
C ALA A 730 -2.27 13.16 21.36
N PHE A 731 -3.26 12.44 21.90
CA PHE A 731 -4.67 12.52 21.49
C PHE A 731 -5.32 13.86 21.86
N GLU A 732 -5.13 14.33 23.09
CA GLU A 732 -5.63 15.63 23.52
C GLU A 732 -5.03 16.77 22.68
N ARG A 733 -3.73 16.71 22.41
CA ARG A 733 -2.98 17.70 21.61
C ARG A 733 -3.39 17.74 20.15
N SER A 734 -3.88 16.62 19.62
CA SER A 734 -4.15 16.43 18.19
C SER A 734 -5.65 16.42 17.84
N SER A 735 -6.56 16.35 18.80
CA SER A 735 -7.99 16.23 18.51
C SER A 735 -8.71 17.59 18.62
N PRO A 736 -9.36 18.06 17.54
CA PRO A 736 -10.02 19.37 17.49
C PRO A 736 -11.06 19.61 18.58
N ILE A 737 -11.70 18.56 19.08
CA ILE A 737 -12.74 18.66 20.12
C ILE A 737 -12.24 19.40 21.38
N TYR A 738 -10.95 19.31 21.69
CA TYR A 738 -10.34 19.98 22.85
C TYR A 738 -10.06 21.47 22.60
N PHE A 739 -10.23 21.96 21.37
CA PHE A 739 -9.93 23.34 20.98
C PHE A 739 -11.15 24.11 20.47
N ALA A 740 -12.35 23.49 20.49
CA ALA A 740 -13.55 24.04 19.88
C ALA A 740 -13.97 25.42 20.42
N ASP A 741 -13.66 25.73 21.69
CA ASP A 741 -13.91 27.05 22.31
C ASP A 741 -13.13 28.19 21.65
N GLY A 742 -12.10 27.89 20.85
CA GLY A 742 -11.31 28.88 20.09
C GLY A 742 -11.97 29.35 18.79
N LEU A 743 -13.16 28.87 18.43
CA LEU A 743 -13.86 29.31 17.23
C LEU A 743 -14.36 30.75 17.31
N GLU A 744 -13.80 31.62 16.48
CA GLU A 744 -14.19 33.03 16.39
C GLU A 744 -14.83 33.42 15.06
N LYS A 745 -14.65 32.63 14.00
CA LYS A 745 -15.05 32.96 12.63
C LYS A 745 -16.09 31.99 12.09
N PRO A 746 -16.85 32.34 11.04
CA PRO A 746 -17.84 31.44 10.44
C PRO A 746 -17.25 30.13 10.00
N LEU A 747 -17.90 29.00 10.34
CA LEU A 747 -17.51 27.66 10.00
C LEU A 747 -18.71 26.84 9.51
N LEU A 748 -18.59 26.31 8.28
CA LEU A 748 -19.54 25.35 7.73
C LEU A 748 -19.03 23.93 8.02
N ILE A 749 -19.89 23.08 8.57
CA ILE A 749 -19.60 21.69 8.87
C ILE A 749 -20.52 20.78 8.04
N ASN A 750 -19.93 19.82 7.35
CA ASN A 750 -20.67 18.74 6.66
C ASN A 750 -20.20 17.41 7.24
N ALA A 751 -21.09 16.71 7.95
CA ALA A 751 -20.87 15.38 8.51
C ALA A 751 -21.86 14.40 7.83
N PRO A 752 -21.40 13.60 6.84
CA PRO A 752 -22.27 12.69 6.10
C PRO A 752 -22.64 11.48 6.95
N MET A 753 -23.96 11.14 6.97
CA MET A 753 -24.52 10.07 7.81
C MET A 753 -24.22 8.65 7.32
N VAL A 754 -23.67 8.49 6.12
CA VAL A 754 -23.34 7.18 5.52
C VAL A 754 -21.84 7.02 5.25
N ASP A 755 -21.01 7.89 5.83
CA ASP A 755 -19.55 7.77 5.75
C ASP A 755 -19.09 6.63 6.66
N ASP A 756 -18.48 5.59 6.07
CA ASP A 756 -17.98 4.42 6.79
C ASP A 756 -16.47 4.52 7.08
N ASN A 757 -15.88 5.69 6.83
CA ASN A 757 -14.49 6.00 7.11
C ASN A 757 -14.32 7.04 8.23
N VAL A 758 -14.96 8.19 8.12
CA VAL A 758 -15.11 9.15 9.22
C VAL A 758 -16.58 9.10 9.64
N PHE A 759 -16.83 8.55 10.81
CA PHE A 759 -18.21 8.28 11.24
C PHE A 759 -18.96 9.57 11.57
N PHE A 760 -20.27 9.56 11.37
CA PHE A 760 -21.10 10.74 11.65
C PHE A 760 -20.97 11.25 13.09
N HIS A 761 -20.68 10.39 14.07
CA HIS A 761 -20.52 10.77 15.46
C HIS A 761 -19.09 11.22 15.84
N ASP A 762 -18.13 11.12 14.90
CA ASP A 762 -16.83 11.74 15.07
C ASP A 762 -16.97 13.26 14.98
#